data_163adc97a71b8e3589c8fd471fd5f6ef
#
_entry.id   163adc97a71b8e3589c8fd471fd5f6ef
#
_cell.length_a   1.000
_cell.length_b   1.000
_cell.length_c   1.000
_cell.angle_alpha   90.00
_cell.angle_beta   90.00
_cell.angle_gamma   90.00
#
_symmetry.space_group_name_H-M   'P 1'
#
loop_
_entity.id
_entity.type
_entity.pdbx_description
1 polymer ?
#
loop_
_entity_poly.entity_id
_entity_poly.type
_entity_poly.pdbx_seq_one_letter_code
_entity_poly.pdbx_strand_id
1 'polypeptide(L)'
;DRDRCILCQRCVRFADQIPGDPFIALQGRGGGHPSYDMDGNPEHAGGLYSEQIGRFDARVLDFATGSAEQSMDADLQTIRGVPSLSALGDLTGPGGEPGASDGTDYGPDLGAGREDLDASGRPFASYFSGNIIQICPVGALTSAKYRFRARPMDLVSTDSVTEHDASGSAIRVDMRRGVVLRHLAGNDPEVNEEWITDKDRFAFTWSSQPDRLTVPLVRDEETGELVSTSWSDALDVASQGLARAASDGGVGLLPGGRLTLEDAWAWSRFARTVLGTNDIDQRVRAHSLEEDTFLAARVAGTGLGAVTYRHLERAGQVLLLGLEPEDECGSLFLRLRKGVRAGGVKVATVTTCLSAGSRKLSAQAILTPPGEEARVVAHLSQTHPDLVEALRADGATILVGERAARVPGLLSVVDALATATGAHLAWVPRRSGERGGIEAGLLPGLLPGGRPVSDPEARAQVERAWNMGPEHGLPTSLGRDTTGILSALLDGTLGGAVVGGIDLRDFPDPGLARAALAASGFTVQLEVRRSEVSEHADVVLPVAPAVEKNGTFVNWEGRVRPFGQAHVSRARTDRQVLGMLADEMGIDLQVDDLVTLHDQLAALGLWRGQRMPVAFGHAPVTGAEVSVSGGVEALLTTHKPMLDAGRLQDGEPFLAATALRPVAKVGVDLARRLSLAGGEEVTVSTATGSITLPAVVGGVSDGSVWLPECSAGSTVHQTLGAGHGSRVTLTHAAEVLR
;
A
#
# COMPACT_ATOMS: atom_id res chain seq x y z
N ASP A 1 0.45 6.03 -31.27
CA ASP A 1 0.62 6.17 -32.73
C ASP A 1 -0.39 5.25 -33.41
N ARG A 2 -1.56 5.80 -33.81
CA ARG A 2 -2.67 5.00 -34.36
C ARG A 2 -2.32 4.31 -35.67
N ASP A 3 -1.44 4.90 -36.48
CA ASP A 3 -1.03 4.36 -37.78
C ASP A 3 -0.27 3.04 -37.66
N ARG A 4 0.28 2.74 -36.48
CA ARG A 4 0.91 1.46 -36.18
C ARG A 4 -0.05 0.38 -35.69
N CYS A 5 -1.31 0.74 -35.38
CA CYS A 5 -2.27 -0.18 -34.82
C CYS A 5 -2.70 -1.22 -35.86
N ILE A 6 -2.54 -2.51 -35.51
CA ILE A 6 -2.98 -3.65 -36.34
C ILE A 6 -4.34 -4.22 -35.94
N LEU A 7 -5.09 -3.49 -35.11
CA LEU A 7 -6.43 -3.85 -34.62
C LEU A 7 -6.52 -5.23 -33.96
N CYS A 8 -5.46 -5.69 -33.34
CA CYS A 8 -5.40 -7.03 -32.70
C CYS A 8 -6.27 -7.15 -31.44
N GLN A 9 -6.81 -6.05 -30.94
CA GLN A 9 -7.69 -5.94 -29.76
C GLN A 9 -7.12 -6.49 -28.44
N ARG A 10 -5.81 -6.73 -28.32
CA ARG A 10 -5.22 -7.22 -27.07
C ARG A 10 -5.43 -6.22 -25.93
N CYS A 11 -5.27 -4.91 -26.19
CA CYS A 11 -5.51 -3.85 -25.21
C CYS A 11 -6.97 -3.80 -24.74
N VAL A 12 -7.92 -3.93 -25.67
CA VAL A 12 -9.36 -3.95 -25.37
C VAL A 12 -9.72 -5.15 -24.51
N ARG A 13 -9.29 -6.36 -24.95
CA ARG A 13 -9.56 -7.58 -24.17
C ARG A 13 -8.91 -7.56 -22.82
N PHE A 14 -7.69 -7.02 -22.71
CA PHE A 14 -7.05 -6.86 -21.40
C PHE A 14 -7.88 -5.99 -20.48
N ALA A 15 -8.21 -4.75 -20.91
CA ALA A 15 -8.93 -3.79 -20.11
C ALA A 15 -10.28 -4.35 -19.60
N ASP A 16 -11.06 -4.97 -20.48
CA ASP A 16 -12.35 -5.58 -20.13
C ASP A 16 -12.19 -6.87 -19.31
N GLN A 17 -11.34 -7.79 -19.77
CA GLN A 17 -11.33 -9.16 -19.26
C GLN A 17 -10.46 -9.36 -18.03
N ILE A 18 -9.37 -8.65 -17.90
CA ILE A 18 -8.45 -8.85 -16.78
C ILE A 18 -8.82 -7.98 -15.59
N PRO A 19 -8.63 -6.65 -15.59
CA PRO A 19 -9.00 -5.81 -14.45
C PRO A 19 -10.51 -5.49 -14.39
N GLY A 20 -11.23 -5.54 -15.53
CA GLY A 20 -12.63 -5.12 -15.60
C GLY A 20 -12.82 -3.62 -15.74
N ASP A 21 -11.87 -2.96 -16.38
CA ASP A 21 -11.87 -1.51 -16.62
C ASP A 21 -11.86 -1.24 -18.13
N PRO A 22 -13.01 -1.28 -18.83
CA PRO A 22 -13.09 -1.18 -20.28
C PRO A 22 -12.91 0.27 -20.78
N PHE A 23 -11.82 0.94 -20.40
CA PHE A 23 -11.51 2.33 -20.76
C PHE A 23 -11.06 2.50 -22.23
N ILE A 24 -10.81 1.42 -22.96
CA ILE A 24 -10.39 1.39 -24.36
C ILE A 24 -11.16 0.32 -25.12
N ALA A 25 -11.65 0.62 -26.32
CA ALA A 25 -12.47 -0.30 -27.11
C ALA A 25 -12.22 -0.18 -28.59
N LEU A 26 -12.69 -1.17 -29.35
CA LEU A 26 -12.79 -1.08 -30.79
C LEU A 26 -13.98 -0.15 -31.14
N GLN A 27 -13.71 0.91 -31.86
CA GLN A 27 -14.70 1.87 -32.34
C GLN A 27 -14.86 1.77 -33.84
N GLY A 28 -16.04 2.08 -34.33
CA GLY A 28 -16.40 2.00 -35.75
C GLY A 28 -17.53 1.02 -35.98
N ARG A 29 -18.34 1.28 -37.01
CA ARG A 29 -19.45 0.41 -37.42
C ARG A 29 -18.98 -0.45 -38.59
N GLY A 30 -18.62 -1.69 -38.33
CA GLY A 30 -18.52 -2.76 -39.29
C GLY A 30 -17.72 -2.45 -40.57
N GLY A 31 -16.41 -2.28 -40.48
CA GLY A 31 -15.51 -2.29 -41.62
C GLY A 31 -15.87 -1.29 -42.75
N GLY A 32 -16.18 -0.05 -42.40
CA GLY A 32 -16.49 0.96 -43.40
C GLY A 32 -15.28 1.30 -44.26
N HIS A 33 -15.43 1.25 -45.58
CA HIS A 33 -14.51 1.85 -46.51
C HIS A 33 -14.55 3.36 -46.37
N PRO A 34 -13.44 4.08 -46.56
CA PRO A 34 -13.48 5.55 -46.61
C PRO A 34 -14.47 5.95 -47.67
N SER A 35 -15.37 6.89 -47.36
CA SER A 35 -16.22 7.50 -48.34
C SER A 35 -15.38 8.37 -49.28
N TYR A 36 -15.63 8.26 -50.56
CA TYR A 36 -15.01 9.08 -51.59
C TYR A 36 -16.07 10.00 -52.19
N ASP A 37 -15.66 11.23 -52.45
CA ASP A 37 -16.52 12.17 -53.21
C ASP A 37 -16.71 11.69 -54.67
N MET A 38 -17.55 12.39 -55.40
CA MET A 38 -17.87 12.05 -56.79
C MET A 38 -16.65 12.15 -57.73
N ASP A 39 -15.58 12.78 -57.27
CA ASP A 39 -14.32 12.94 -58.01
C ASP A 39 -13.26 11.93 -57.56
N GLY A 40 -13.62 11.00 -56.66
CA GLY A 40 -12.73 9.95 -56.16
C GLY A 40 -11.76 10.39 -55.08
N ASN A 41 -11.94 11.57 -54.53
CA ASN A 41 -11.13 12.02 -53.36
C ASN A 41 -11.76 11.51 -52.06
N PRO A 42 -10.96 11.11 -51.07
CA PRO A 42 -11.52 10.70 -49.77
C PRO A 42 -12.21 11.90 -49.11
N GLU A 43 -13.53 11.82 -48.93
CA GLU A 43 -14.37 12.87 -48.31
C GLU A 43 -13.91 13.21 -46.88
N HIS A 44 -13.23 12.25 -46.21
CA HIS A 44 -12.58 12.49 -44.94
C HIS A 44 -11.25 11.72 -44.92
N ALA A 45 -10.18 12.44 -45.01
CA ALA A 45 -8.84 11.88 -44.81
C ALA A 45 -8.69 11.46 -43.35
N GLY A 46 -8.85 10.18 -43.07
CA GLY A 46 -8.53 9.63 -41.79
C GLY A 46 -9.70 9.08 -40.98
N GLY A 47 -10.14 7.89 -41.32
CA GLY A 47 -10.53 6.90 -40.36
C GLY A 47 -11.80 7.06 -39.54
N LEU A 48 -12.66 8.02 -39.79
CA LEU A 48 -13.95 8.14 -39.07
C LEU A 48 -14.94 7.02 -39.42
N TYR A 49 -14.71 6.30 -40.50
CA TYR A 49 -15.60 5.25 -41.00
C TYR A 49 -14.97 3.85 -40.97
N SER A 50 -13.69 3.71 -40.59
CA SER A 50 -13.01 2.42 -40.42
C SER A 50 -12.91 2.05 -38.95
N GLU A 51 -12.89 0.77 -38.66
CA GLU A 51 -12.64 0.27 -37.32
C GLU A 51 -11.29 0.78 -36.79
N GLN A 52 -11.28 1.28 -35.57
CA GLN A 52 -10.06 1.73 -34.89
C GLN A 52 -10.16 1.47 -33.40
N ILE A 53 -9.01 1.30 -32.76
CA ILE A 53 -8.94 1.28 -31.31
C ILE A 53 -9.06 2.72 -30.81
N GLY A 54 -10.04 2.95 -29.97
CA GLY A 54 -10.36 4.24 -29.40
C GLY A 54 -10.90 4.12 -27.99
N ARG A 55 -11.38 5.21 -27.46
CA ARG A 55 -11.94 5.36 -26.13
C ARG A 55 -13.38 5.83 -26.20
N PHE A 56 -14.15 5.52 -25.16
CA PHE A 56 -15.55 5.97 -25.08
C PHE A 56 -15.65 7.45 -24.72
N ASP A 57 -14.76 7.96 -23.87
CA ASP A 57 -14.73 9.37 -23.49
C ASP A 57 -13.49 10.07 -24.06
N ALA A 58 -13.70 11.12 -24.83
CA ALA A 58 -12.62 11.92 -25.41
C ALA A 58 -11.68 12.51 -24.37
N ARG A 59 -12.14 12.74 -23.15
CA ARG A 59 -11.34 13.29 -22.05
C ARG A 59 -10.39 12.28 -21.40
N VAL A 60 -10.64 10.99 -21.52
CA VAL A 60 -9.82 9.93 -20.87
C VAL A 60 -8.38 9.89 -21.38
N LEU A 61 -8.13 10.27 -22.64
CA LEU A 61 -6.78 10.27 -23.23
C LEU A 61 -6.32 11.66 -23.67
N ASP A 62 -7.07 12.69 -23.34
CA ASP A 62 -6.68 14.07 -23.61
C ASP A 62 -5.80 14.57 -22.45
N PHE A 63 -4.48 14.46 -22.64
CA PHE A 63 -3.50 14.95 -21.68
C PHE A 63 -3.24 16.47 -21.82
N ALA A 64 -4.00 17.17 -22.66
CA ALA A 64 -3.76 18.56 -22.99
C ALA A 64 -4.55 19.55 -22.11
N THR A 65 -5.43 19.10 -21.22
CA THR A 65 -6.24 19.99 -20.38
C THR A 65 -6.13 19.63 -18.90
N GLY A 66 -5.33 20.34 -18.16
CA GLY A 66 -5.22 20.23 -16.71
C GLY A 66 -3.87 20.68 -16.18
N SER A 67 -3.70 20.70 -14.87
CA SER A 67 -2.48 21.13 -14.17
C SER A 67 -1.20 20.36 -14.57
N ALA A 68 -1.33 19.24 -15.29
CA ALA A 68 -0.23 18.54 -15.93
C ALA A 68 0.38 19.35 -17.11
N GLU A 69 -0.33 20.28 -17.71
CA GLU A 69 0.21 21.16 -18.77
C GLU A 69 1.35 22.03 -18.27
N GLN A 70 1.28 22.50 -17.02
CA GLN A 70 2.29 23.41 -16.48
C GLN A 70 3.64 22.74 -16.19
N SER A 71 3.65 21.42 -15.97
CA SER A 71 4.91 20.65 -15.77
C SER A 71 5.44 20.00 -17.04
N MET A 72 4.59 19.84 -18.08
CA MET A 72 4.98 19.28 -19.38
C MET A 72 5.55 20.33 -20.36
N ASP A 73 5.37 21.61 -20.09
CA ASP A 73 5.70 22.69 -21.01
C ASP A 73 7.19 22.76 -21.39
N ALA A 74 8.07 22.32 -20.49
CA ALA A 74 9.50 22.34 -20.79
C ALA A 74 9.95 21.24 -21.79
N ASP A 75 9.28 20.08 -21.79
CA ASP A 75 9.66 18.93 -22.63
C ASP A 75 8.83 18.82 -23.93
N LEU A 76 7.62 19.36 -23.96
CA LEU A 76 6.71 19.30 -25.12
C LEU A 76 6.83 20.51 -26.07
N GLN A 77 7.45 21.60 -25.68
CA GLN A 77 7.75 22.71 -26.58
C GLN A 77 8.63 22.31 -27.78
N THR A 78 9.29 21.16 -27.68
CA THR A 78 10.11 20.61 -28.78
C THR A 78 9.30 19.84 -29.82
N ILE A 79 8.00 19.57 -29.60
CA ILE A 79 7.14 18.84 -30.54
C ILE A 79 6.03 19.78 -31.07
N ARG A 80 6.41 20.98 -31.45
CA ARG A 80 5.52 21.87 -32.20
C ARG A 80 5.37 21.34 -33.63
N GLY A 81 4.19 20.82 -33.95
CA GLY A 81 3.85 20.40 -35.31
C GLY A 81 2.82 19.27 -35.40
N VAL A 82 2.44 18.64 -34.28
CA VAL A 82 1.31 17.71 -34.29
C VAL A 82 0.06 18.48 -33.82
N PRO A 83 -0.98 18.59 -34.66
CA PRO A 83 -2.24 19.20 -34.22
C PRO A 83 -2.74 18.46 -32.98
N SER A 84 -3.10 19.19 -31.93
CA SER A 84 -3.76 18.59 -30.76
C SER A 84 -5.07 17.94 -31.23
N LEU A 85 -5.49 16.84 -30.59
CA LEU A 85 -6.77 16.20 -30.89
C LEU A 85 -7.96 17.17 -30.68
N SER A 86 -7.79 18.23 -29.90
CA SER A 86 -8.75 19.31 -29.75
C SER A 86 -8.89 20.19 -31.01
N ALA A 87 -7.87 20.19 -31.90
CA ALA A 87 -7.95 20.87 -33.18
C ALA A 87 -8.75 20.10 -34.25
N LEU A 88 -9.14 18.85 -33.95
CA LEU A 88 -10.03 18.05 -34.82
C LEU A 88 -11.50 18.32 -34.56
N GLY A 89 -11.87 19.53 -34.24
CA GLY A 89 -13.25 20.03 -34.21
C GLY A 89 -14.24 19.15 -33.46
N ASP A 90 -15.13 19.75 -32.77
CA ASP A 90 -16.29 19.14 -32.13
C ASP A 90 -16.87 17.98 -32.97
N LEU A 91 -16.55 16.75 -32.62
CA LEU A 91 -17.10 15.54 -33.25
C LEU A 91 -18.50 15.20 -32.71
N THR A 92 -19.08 16.11 -31.93
CA THR A 92 -20.50 16.14 -31.60
C THR A 92 -21.22 16.92 -32.71
N GLY A 93 -21.93 16.24 -33.59
CA GLY A 93 -22.83 16.90 -34.52
C GLY A 93 -23.80 17.84 -33.77
N PRO A 94 -24.34 18.89 -34.44
CA PRO A 94 -25.22 19.83 -33.81
C PRO A 94 -26.47 19.11 -33.29
N GLY A 95 -26.61 18.92 -31.99
CA GLY A 95 -27.77 18.33 -31.34
C GLY A 95 -27.53 17.15 -30.40
N GLY A 96 -26.27 16.77 -30.13
CA GLY A 96 -25.98 15.75 -29.12
C GLY A 96 -25.99 16.37 -27.72
N GLU A 97 -26.99 16.07 -26.91
CA GLU A 97 -26.95 16.35 -25.49
C GLU A 97 -25.75 15.64 -24.85
N PRO A 98 -25.01 16.31 -23.96
CA PRO A 98 -23.96 15.64 -23.20
C PRO A 98 -24.60 14.74 -22.16
N GLY A 99 -24.54 13.41 -22.34
CA GLY A 99 -24.98 12.56 -21.27
C GLY A 99 -25.66 11.26 -21.54
N ALA A 100 -25.52 10.66 -22.69
CA ALA A 100 -25.80 9.23 -22.79
C ALA A 100 -24.58 8.45 -22.30
N SER A 101 -24.61 7.99 -21.05
CA SER A 101 -23.71 6.93 -20.60
C SER A 101 -23.88 5.73 -21.55
N ASP A 102 -22.79 5.14 -21.98
CA ASP A 102 -22.75 4.02 -22.93
C ASP A 102 -23.24 2.69 -22.37
N GLY A 103 -24.16 2.70 -21.40
CA GLY A 103 -24.83 1.50 -20.92
C GLY A 103 -23.97 0.54 -20.11
N THR A 104 -22.81 0.92 -19.62
CA THR A 104 -22.18 0.23 -18.51
C THR A 104 -22.88 0.64 -17.22
N ASP A 105 -24.05 0.05 -17.00
CA ASP A 105 -24.81 0.18 -15.76
C ASP A 105 -24.03 -0.50 -14.63
N TYR A 106 -23.25 0.25 -13.87
CA TYR A 106 -22.56 -0.19 -12.66
C TYR A 106 -23.49 -0.29 -11.47
N GLY A 107 -24.72 -0.74 -11.67
CA GLY A 107 -25.72 -0.94 -10.61
C GLY A 107 -26.58 0.30 -10.33
N PRO A 108 -27.47 0.23 -9.35
CA PRO A 108 -28.42 1.30 -9.08
C PRO A 108 -27.68 2.60 -8.80
N ASP A 109 -28.17 3.65 -9.42
CA ASP A 109 -27.68 5.03 -9.36
C ASP A 109 -27.17 5.39 -7.96
N LEU A 110 -25.82 5.44 -7.79
CA LEU A 110 -25.17 5.77 -6.52
C LEU A 110 -25.25 7.26 -6.18
N GLY A 111 -26.23 7.96 -6.73
CA GLY A 111 -26.42 9.38 -6.56
C GLY A 111 -25.67 10.21 -7.61
N ALA A 112 -25.90 11.50 -7.65
CA ALA A 112 -25.40 12.43 -8.68
C ALA A 112 -23.88 12.70 -8.63
N GLY A 113 -23.17 12.24 -7.58
CA GLY A 113 -21.71 12.35 -7.47
C GLY A 113 -20.98 11.21 -8.17
N ARG A 114 -19.92 11.52 -8.92
CA ARG A 114 -19.09 10.53 -9.60
C ARG A 114 -17.85 10.18 -8.76
N GLU A 115 -17.65 8.90 -8.48
CA GLU A 115 -16.47 8.38 -7.76
C GLU A 115 -15.35 7.90 -8.70
N ASP A 116 -15.59 7.91 -10.02
CA ASP A 116 -14.69 7.38 -11.05
C ASP A 116 -13.84 8.46 -11.75
N LEU A 117 -13.83 9.68 -11.21
CA LEU A 117 -12.99 10.74 -11.75
C LEU A 117 -11.56 10.65 -11.20
N ASP A 118 -10.58 10.82 -12.09
CA ASP A 118 -9.17 10.97 -11.69
C ASP A 118 -8.89 12.39 -11.14
N ALA A 119 -7.68 12.60 -10.64
CA ALA A 119 -7.25 13.88 -10.06
C ALA A 119 -7.31 15.04 -11.06
N SER A 120 -7.32 14.78 -12.37
CA SER A 120 -7.50 15.78 -13.42
C SER A 120 -8.95 15.98 -13.84
N GLY A 121 -9.90 15.32 -13.17
CA GLY A 121 -11.35 15.43 -13.44
C GLY A 121 -11.84 14.62 -14.63
N ARG A 122 -11.06 13.64 -15.11
CA ARG A 122 -11.45 12.75 -16.21
C ARG A 122 -12.01 11.44 -15.67
N PRO A 123 -13.00 10.83 -16.33
CA PRO A 123 -13.49 9.50 -15.98
C PRO A 123 -12.44 8.44 -16.32
N PHE A 124 -11.62 8.09 -15.32
CA PHE A 124 -10.60 7.09 -15.44
C PHE A 124 -10.36 6.44 -14.07
N ALA A 125 -10.62 5.15 -13.97
CA ALA A 125 -10.59 4.40 -12.69
C ALA A 125 -9.91 3.04 -12.85
N SER A 126 -8.71 2.99 -13.46
CA SER A 126 -7.96 1.74 -13.59
C SER A 126 -6.59 1.85 -12.95
N TYR A 127 -6.24 0.84 -12.15
CA TYR A 127 -4.91 0.68 -11.57
C TYR A 127 -4.00 -0.25 -12.39
N PHE A 128 -4.45 -0.69 -13.59
CA PHE A 128 -3.76 -1.69 -14.40
C PHE A 128 -3.53 -1.25 -15.84
N SER A 129 -3.81 0.00 -16.15
CA SER A 129 -3.82 0.53 -17.52
C SER A 129 -2.49 0.38 -18.26
N GLY A 130 -1.36 0.48 -17.54
CA GLY A 130 -0.02 0.39 -18.12
C GLY A 130 0.30 -0.97 -18.75
N ASN A 131 -0.43 -2.02 -18.43
CA ASN A 131 -0.23 -3.34 -19.05
C ASN A 131 -0.55 -3.33 -20.54
N ILE A 132 -1.45 -2.47 -21.03
CA ILE A 132 -1.75 -2.35 -22.46
C ILE A 132 -0.55 -1.89 -23.29
N ILE A 133 0.40 -1.18 -22.67
CA ILE A 133 1.65 -0.76 -23.30
C ILE A 133 2.53 -1.99 -23.57
N GLN A 134 2.66 -2.86 -22.59
CA GLN A 134 3.52 -4.04 -22.68
C GLN A 134 2.98 -5.08 -23.64
N ILE A 135 1.66 -5.28 -23.71
CA ILE A 135 1.04 -6.26 -24.59
C ILE A 135 0.80 -5.74 -26.01
N CYS A 136 0.95 -4.44 -26.28
CA CYS A 136 0.82 -3.89 -27.62
C CYS A 136 2.00 -4.34 -28.51
N PRO A 137 1.76 -5.17 -29.55
CA PRO A 137 2.85 -5.81 -30.29
C PRO A 137 3.59 -4.87 -31.25
N VAL A 138 3.04 -3.68 -31.52
CA VAL A 138 3.53 -2.79 -32.59
C VAL A 138 3.92 -1.39 -32.10
N GLY A 139 3.87 -1.13 -30.78
CA GLY A 139 4.21 0.17 -30.23
C GLY A 139 3.23 1.30 -30.62
N ALA A 140 1.98 0.93 -30.92
CA ALA A 140 0.89 1.90 -31.09
C ALA A 140 0.55 2.58 -29.75
N LEU A 141 0.63 1.82 -28.66
CA LEU A 141 0.54 2.30 -27.28
C LEU A 141 1.93 2.34 -26.66
N THR A 142 2.30 3.45 -26.06
CA THR A 142 3.62 3.68 -25.48
C THR A 142 3.50 4.44 -24.17
N SER A 143 4.44 4.22 -23.24
CA SER A 143 4.53 5.00 -22.02
C SER A 143 4.97 6.43 -22.30
N ALA A 144 4.24 7.43 -21.80
CA ALA A 144 4.61 8.83 -21.90
C ALA A 144 5.99 9.07 -21.25
N LYS A 145 6.27 8.44 -20.12
CA LYS A 145 7.54 8.56 -19.40
C LYS A 145 8.73 7.98 -20.13
N TYR A 146 8.54 6.86 -20.82
CA TYR A 146 9.65 6.16 -21.51
C TYR A 146 9.82 6.58 -22.95
N ARG A 147 8.78 7.13 -23.58
CA ARG A 147 8.77 7.51 -25.01
C ARG A 147 9.97 8.40 -25.35
N PHE A 148 10.74 8.01 -26.38
CA PHE A 148 11.94 8.68 -26.87
C PHE A 148 13.14 8.76 -25.89
N ARG A 149 13.15 8.04 -24.78
CA ARG A 149 14.26 8.07 -23.80
C ARG A 149 15.39 7.09 -24.15
N ALA A 150 15.07 5.91 -24.64
CA ALA A 150 16.06 4.90 -25.01
C ALA A 150 15.51 3.91 -26.05
N ARG A 151 16.43 3.24 -26.74
CA ARG A 151 16.09 2.04 -27.53
C ARG A 151 16.21 0.80 -26.64
N PRO A 152 15.45 -0.28 -26.88
CA PRO A 152 15.54 -1.50 -26.08
C PRO A 152 16.95 -2.07 -25.94
N MET A 153 17.78 -1.97 -27.00
CA MET A 153 19.16 -2.44 -27.01
C MET A 153 20.14 -1.62 -26.16
N ASP A 154 19.74 -0.42 -25.75
CA ASP A 154 20.57 0.45 -24.89
C ASP A 154 20.32 0.18 -23.40
N LEU A 155 19.39 -0.73 -23.07
CA LEU A 155 18.95 -0.99 -21.72
C LEU A 155 19.74 -2.14 -21.09
N VAL A 156 20.02 -2.01 -19.80
CA VAL A 156 20.40 -3.11 -18.92
C VAL A 156 19.14 -3.50 -18.16
N SER A 157 18.77 -4.77 -18.24
CA SER A 157 17.57 -5.30 -17.63
C SER A 157 17.94 -6.22 -16.47
N THR A 158 17.25 -6.07 -15.34
CA THR A 158 17.42 -6.90 -14.14
C THR A 158 16.06 -7.38 -13.67
N ASP A 159 15.93 -8.67 -13.41
CA ASP A 159 14.73 -9.23 -12.79
C ASP A 159 14.66 -8.80 -11.32
N SER A 160 13.49 -8.40 -10.88
CA SER A 160 13.25 -7.89 -9.54
C SER A 160 11.83 -8.25 -9.05
N VAL A 161 11.49 -7.77 -7.88
CA VAL A 161 10.19 -7.95 -7.22
C VAL A 161 9.69 -6.58 -6.78
N THR A 162 8.36 -6.38 -6.83
CA THR A 162 7.75 -5.11 -6.40
C THR A 162 8.05 -4.80 -4.93
N GLU A 163 8.29 -3.51 -4.64
CA GLU A 163 8.44 -2.98 -3.28
C GLU A 163 7.17 -2.28 -2.77
N HIS A 164 6.10 -2.23 -3.58
CA HIS A 164 4.94 -1.38 -3.30
C HIS A 164 3.86 -2.05 -2.46
N ASP A 165 3.65 -3.34 -2.64
CA ASP A 165 2.67 -4.13 -1.90
C ASP A 165 3.17 -5.55 -1.58
N ALA A 166 2.38 -6.28 -0.81
CA ALA A 166 2.71 -7.64 -0.39
C ALA A 166 2.42 -8.72 -1.45
N SER A 167 2.10 -8.36 -2.69
CA SER A 167 1.84 -9.34 -3.75
C SER A 167 3.06 -10.17 -4.11
N GLY A 168 4.26 -9.60 -4.00
CA GLY A 168 5.50 -10.24 -4.44
C GLY A 168 5.57 -10.37 -5.96
N SER A 169 4.94 -9.47 -6.71
CA SER A 169 4.90 -9.48 -8.17
C SER A 169 6.28 -9.40 -8.78
N ALA A 170 6.56 -10.27 -9.74
CA ALA A 170 7.78 -10.21 -10.53
C ALA A 170 7.74 -8.98 -11.43
N ILE A 171 8.82 -8.21 -11.43
CA ILE A 171 9.04 -7.07 -12.31
C ILE A 171 10.39 -7.19 -13.00
N ARG A 172 10.55 -6.48 -14.09
CA ARG A 172 11.84 -6.26 -14.74
C ARG A 172 12.17 -4.78 -14.70
N VAL A 173 13.30 -4.45 -14.13
CA VAL A 173 13.83 -3.08 -14.05
C VAL A 173 14.72 -2.83 -15.25
N ASP A 174 14.35 -1.88 -16.10
CA ASP A 174 15.15 -1.48 -17.27
C ASP A 174 15.86 -0.15 -16.99
N MET A 175 17.19 -0.17 -17.09
CA MET A 175 18.06 0.96 -16.77
C MET A 175 18.93 1.38 -17.96
N ARG A 176 19.32 2.65 -17.97
CA ARG A 176 20.33 3.19 -18.88
C ARG A 176 21.21 4.19 -18.14
N ARG A 177 22.54 3.98 -18.18
CA ARG A 177 23.53 4.89 -17.57
C ARG A 177 23.24 5.23 -16.10
N GLY A 178 22.87 4.23 -15.31
CA GLY A 178 22.57 4.41 -13.88
C GLY A 178 21.21 5.03 -13.55
N VAL A 179 20.32 5.19 -14.53
CA VAL A 179 18.97 5.72 -14.33
C VAL A 179 17.93 4.66 -14.67
N VAL A 180 16.98 4.41 -13.77
CA VAL A 180 15.81 3.57 -14.04
C VAL A 180 14.91 4.31 -15.02
N LEU A 181 14.59 3.68 -16.14
CA LEU A 181 13.77 4.27 -17.19
C LEU A 181 12.34 3.70 -17.24
N ARG A 182 12.18 2.43 -16.85
CA ARG A 182 10.87 1.79 -16.77
C ARG A 182 10.91 0.52 -15.93
N HIS A 183 9.75 0.14 -15.43
CA HIS A 183 9.45 -1.21 -14.97
C HIS A 183 8.52 -1.90 -15.95
N LEU A 184 8.71 -3.19 -16.16
CA LEU A 184 7.83 -4.07 -16.92
C LEU A 184 7.38 -5.22 -16.01
N ALA A 185 6.24 -5.81 -16.32
CA ALA A 185 5.84 -7.06 -15.67
C ALA A 185 6.84 -8.16 -16.02
N GLY A 186 7.30 -8.88 -15.00
CA GLY A 186 7.95 -10.17 -15.16
C GLY A 186 6.92 -11.27 -15.42
N ASN A 187 7.37 -12.38 -16.00
CA ASN A 187 6.52 -13.55 -16.21
C ASN A 187 6.65 -14.50 -15.03
N ASP A 188 5.63 -14.55 -14.17
CA ASP A 188 5.56 -15.47 -13.03
C ASP A 188 4.16 -16.10 -12.92
N PRO A 189 3.97 -17.32 -13.47
CA PRO A 189 2.68 -17.99 -13.44
C PRO A 189 2.13 -18.30 -12.05
N GLU A 190 3.00 -18.35 -11.03
CA GLU A 190 2.59 -18.63 -9.65
C GLU A 190 2.08 -17.37 -8.93
N VAL A 191 2.55 -16.18 -9.31
CA VAL A 191 2.25 -14.93 -8.61
C VAL A 191 1.41 -13.98 -9.46
N ASN A 192 2.02 -13.20 -10.32
CA ASN A 192 1.36 -12.13 -11.08
C ASN A 192 1.09 -12.48 -12.56
N GLU A 193 1.40 -13.69 -13.00
CA GLU A 193 1.36 -14.06 -14.43
C GLU A 193 2.20 -13.08 -15.27
N GLU A 194 1.57 -12.22 -16.06
CA GLU A 194 2.24 -11.18 -16.87
C GLU A 194 1.74 -9.76 -16.53
N TRP A 195 1.07 -9.59 -15.38
CA TRP A 195 0.38 -8.35 -15.03
C TRP A 195 0.95 -7.72 -13.77
N ILE A 196 1.06 -6.39 -13.75
CA ILE A 196 1.43 -5.61 -12.57
C ILE A 196 0.52 -4.38 -12.46
N THR A 197 0.48 -3.77 -11.29
CA THR A 197 -0.24 -2.51 -11.09
C THR A 197 0.46 -1.35 -11.79
N ASP A 198 -0.26 -0.26 -12.03
CA ASP A 198 0.33 0.97 -12.54
C ASP A 198 1.30 1.59 -11.52
N LYS A 199 1.07 1.36 -10.23
CA LYS A 199 2.01 1.74 -9.16
C LYS A 199 3.34 0.99 -9.30
N ASP A 200 3.33 -0.32 -9.49
CA ASP A 200 4.55 -1.13 -9.72
C ASP A 200 5.29 -0.69 -10.98
N ARG A 201 4.53 -0.31 -12.00
CA ARG A 201 5.08 0.04 -13.32
C ARG A 201 5.71 1.42 -13.38
N PHE A 202 5.16 2.39 -12.66
CA PHE A 202 5.51 3.79 -12.84
C PHE A 202 6.12 4.44 -11.60
N ALA A 203 5.88 3.96 -10.39
CA ALA A 203 6.34 4.58 -9.15
C ALA A 203 7.77 4.17 -8.79
N PHE A 204 8.75 4.50 -9.61
CA PHE A 204 10.16 4.13 -9.41
C PHE A 204 11.12 5.32 -9.25
N THR A 205 10.63 6.56 -9.32
CA THR A 205 11.50 7.75 -9.20
C THR A 205 11.62 8.27 -7.77
N TRP A 206 10.84 7.73 -6.85
CA TRP A 206 10.78 8.21 -5.47
C TRP A 206 12.16 8.23 -4.79
N SER A 207 12.99 7.21 -5.04
CA SER A 207 14.32 7.08 -4.42
C SER A 207 15.39 7.98 -5.03
N SER A 208 15.09 8.66 -6.14
CA SER A 208 16.02 9.56 -6.84
C SER A 208 15.60 11.04 -6.76
N GLN A 209 14.70 11.39 -5.85
CA GLN A 209 14.30 12.77 -5.64
C GLN A 209 15.44 13.63 -5.05
N PRO A 210 15.37 14.97 -5.17
CA PRO A 210 16.45 15.87 -4.73
C PRO A 210 16.82 15.79 -3.25
N ASP A 211 15.90 15.32 -2.40
CA ASP A 211 16.09 15.10 -0.96
C ASP A 211 16.72 13.74 -0.62
N ARG A 212 17.23 13.01 -1.62
CA ARG A 212 17.97 11.75 -1.46
C ARG A 212 19.19 11.94 -0.55
N LEU A 213 19.27 11.10 0.49
CA LEU A 213 20.42 11.05 1.38
C LEU A 213 21.55 10.23 0.74
N THR A 214 22.72 10.82 0.67
CA THR A 214 23.93 10.18 0.08
C THR A 214 25.11 10.12 1.04
N VAL A 215 25.07 10.93 2.11
CA VAL A 215 26.06 11.00 3.18
C VAL A 215 25.37 11.03 4.52
N PRO A 216 25.99 10.54 5.60
CA PRO A 216 25.45 10.64 6.95
C PRO A 216 25.29 12.10 7.39
N LEU A 217 24.31 12.35 8.24
CA LEU A 217 24.07 13.64 8.85
C LEU A 217 24.10 13.47 10.38
N VAL A 218 24.65 14.44 11.07
CA VAL A 218 24.65 14.53 12.54
C VAL A 218 24.13 15.90 12.93
N ARG A 219 23.38 15.96 14.02
CA ARG A 219 22.87 17.22 14.58
C ARG A 219 24.00 17.97 15.26
N ASP A 220 24.26 19.17 14.80
CA ASP A 220 25.25 20.08 15.40
C ASP A 220 24.67 20.65 16.71
N GLU A 221 25.42 20.51 17.80
CA GLU A 221 24.98 20.92 19.15
C GLU A 221 24.81 22.44 19.30
N GLU A 222 25.56 23.25 18.52
CA GLU A 222 25.52 24.71 18.63
C GLU A 222 24.36 25.30 17.81
N THR A 223 24.13 24.78 16.62
CA THR A 223 23.14 25.32 15.68
C THR A 223 21.81 24.58 15.73
N GLY A 224 21.80 23.33 16.20
CA GLY A 224 20.64 22.44 16.14
C GLY A 224 20.32 21.93 14.73
N GLU A 225 21.17 22.20 13.73
CA GLU A 225 20.97 21.78 12.35
C GLU A 225 21.63 20.43 12.04
N LEU A 226 21.06 19.67 11.11
CA LEU A 226 21.69 18.44 10.57
C LEU A 226 22.76 18.82 9.56
N VAL A 227 24.02 18.51 9.88
CA VAL A 227 25.19 18.74 9.05
C VAL A 227 25.77 17.43 8.50
N SER A 228 26.29 17.46 7.27
CA SER A 228 26.91 16.29 6.66
C SER A 228 28.26 15.97 7.31
N THR A 229 28.52 14.69 7.55
CA THR A 229 29.75 14.22 8.18
C THR A 229 30.27 12.92 7.55
N SER A 230 31.39 12.41 8.02
CA SER A 230 31.93 11.12 7.60
C SER A 230 31.13 9.97 8.23
N TRP A 231 31.22 8.78 7.62
CA TRP A 231 30.63 7.57 8.22
C TRP A 231 31.25 7.26 9.59
N SER A 232 32.55 7.43 9.76
CA SER A 232 33.23 7.17 11.06
C SER A 232 32.68 8.06 12.15
N ASP A 233 32.59 9.37 11.90
CA ASP A 233 32.13 10.33 12.90
C ASP A 233 30.63 10.10 13.22
N ALA A 234 29.80 9.83 12.20
CA ALA A 234 28.38 9.55 12.42
C ALA A 234 28.15 8.29 13.24
N LEU A 235 28.92 7.22 12.98
CA LEU A 235 28.82 5.97 13.75
C LEU A 235 29.32 6.15 15.19
N ASP A 236 30.39 6.90 15.41
CA ASP A 236 30.89 7.21 16.74
C ASP A 236 29.84 7.98 17.57
N VAL A 237 29.25 9.04 17.00
CA VAL A 237 28.17 9.78 17.64
C VAL A 237 26.95 8.89 17.92
N ALA A 238 26.54 8.06 16.95
CA ALA A 238 25.39 7.17 17.06
C ALA A 238 25.62 6.12 18.16
N SER A 239 26.81 5.48 18.18
CA SER A 239 27.14 4.44 19.16
C SER A 239 27.15 4.97 20.58
N GLN A 240 27.80 6.13 20.80
CA GLN A 240 27.85 6.80 22.11
C GLN A 240 26.48 7.27 22.58
N GLY A 241 25.67 7.83 21.67
CA GLY A 241 24.31 8.29 21.95
C GLY A 241 23.40 7.13 22.34
N LEU A 242 23.41 6.05 21.56
CA LEU A 242 22.63 4.84 21.85
C LEU A 242 23.08 4.15 23.16
N ALA A 243 24.38 4.10 23.46
CA ALA A 243 24.87 3.54 24.72
C ALA A 243 24.37 4.34 25.93
N ARG A 244 24.33 5.70 25.83
CA ARG A 244 23.73 6.55 26.87
C ARG A 244 22.23 6.29 26.98
N ALA A 245 21.49 6.32 25.88
CA ALA A 245 20.05 6.07 25.84
C ALA A 245 19.68 4.70 26.43
N ALA A 246 20.48 3.65 26.12
CA ALA A 246 20.29 2.33 26.69
C ALA A 246 20.46 2.31 28.22
N SER A 247 21.37 3.13 28.76
CA SER A 247 21.57 3.27 30.21
C SER A 247 20.45 4.11 30.85
N ASP A 248 19.86 5.04 30.11
CA ASP A 248 18.84 5.99 30.56
C ASP A 248 17.41 5.49 30.32
N GLY A 249 17.17 4.19 30.41
CA GLY A 249 15.82 3.60 30.32
C GLY A 249 15.63 2.64 29.13
N GLY A 250 16.58 2.56 28.22
CA GLY A 250 16.51 1.68 27.07
C GLY A 250 16.24 2.38 25.74
N VAL A 251 16.20 1.62 24.68
CA VAL A 251 16.00 2.12 23.31
C VAL A 251 14.86 1.36 22.65
N GLY A 252 13.90 2.09 22.06
CA GLY A 252 12.83 1.53 21.24
C GLY A 252 13.19 1.52 19.76
N LEU A 253 12.77 0.48 19.03
CA LEU A 253 13.06 0.35 17.60
C LEU A 253 11.76 0.34 16.78
N LEU A 254 11.68 1.21 15.78
CA LEU A 254 10.55 1.33 14.85
C LEU A 254 11.03 1.15 13.41
N PRO A 255 11.32 -0.08 12.98
CA PRO A 255 11.65 -0.38 11.60
C PRO A 255 10.39 -0.30 10.73
N GLY A 256 10.49 0.27 9.55
CA GLY A 256 9.36 0.37 8.62
C GLY A 256 8.99 -0.97 7.96
N GLY A 257 7.78 -1.06 7.44
CA GLY A 257 7.23 -2.28 6.81
C GLY A 257 7.74 -2.56 5.38
N ARG A 258 8.91 -2.05 4.97
CA ARG A 258 9.47 -2.20 3.60
C ARG A 258 10.85 -2.86 3.58
N LEU A 259 11.26 -3.44 4.68
CA LEU A 259 12.54 -4.11 4.80
C LEU A 259 12.55 -5.42 4.00
N THR A 260 13.70 -5.73 3.42
CA THR A 260 13.95 -7.11 2.98
C THR A 260 14.04 -8.04 4.19
N LEU A 261 13.91 -9.35 3.97
CA LEU A 261 14.04 -10.34 5.04
C LEU A 261 15.40 -10.24 5.73
N GLU A 262 16.46 -9.99 4.96
CA GLU A 262 17.83 -9.86 5.46
C GLU A 262 18.03 -8.58 6.27
N ASP A 263 17.46 -7.46 5.82
CA ASP A 263 17.50 -6.24 6.60
C ASP A 263 16.68 -6.38 7.89
N ALA A 264 15.48 -6.97 7.81
CA ALA A 264 14.64 -7.26 8.97
C ALA A 264 15.31 -8.16 9.99
N TRP A 265 16.07 -9.18 9.52
CA TRP A 265 16.87 -10.04 10.38
C TRP A 265 17.93 -9.24 11.13
N ALA A 266 18.62 -8.34 10.45
CA ALA A 266 19.62 -7.49 11.09
C ALA A 266 19.00 -6.56 12.14
N TRP A 267 17.85 -5.94 11.86
CA TRP A 267 17.10 -5.15 12.83
C TRP A 267 16.71 -5.95 14.07
N SER A 268 16.18 -7.18 13.87
CA SER A 268 15.78 -8.08 14.93
C SER A 268 16.96 -8.47 15.83
N ARG A 269 18.10 -8.78 15.21
CA ARG A 269 19.33 -9.15 15.92
C ARG A 269 19.94 -7.94 16.63
N PHE A 270 20.04 -6.80 15.98
CA PHE A 270 20.56 -5.56 16.58
C PHE A 270 19.80 -5.18 17.86
N ALA A 271 18.46 -5.19 17.81
CA ALA A 271 17.63 -4.89 18.96
C ALA A 271 17.97 -5.77 20.17
N ARG A 272 18.11 -7.07 19.94
CA ARG A 272 18.18 -8.06 21.01
C ARG A 272 19.59 -8.35 21.50
N THR A 273 20.60 -8.25 20.62
CA THR A 273 21.99 -8.57 21.00
C THR A 273 22.82 -7.33 21.29
N VAL A 274 22.54 -6.20 20.66
CA VAL A 274 23.29 -4.94 20.89
C VAL A 274 22.60 -4.07 21.94
N LEU A 275 21.29 -3.85 21.78
CA LEU A 275 20.53 -2.99 22.69
C LEU A 275 19.83 -3.74 23.83
N GLY A 276 19.81 -5.09 23.78
CA GLY A 276 19.26 -5.93 24.84
C GLY A 276 17.74 -5.76 25.05
N THR A 277 16.98 -5.43 24.01
CA THR A 277 15.56 -5.09 24.12
C THR A 277 14.66 -5.89 23.19
N ASN A 278 13.42 -6.13 23.61
CA ASN A 278 12.31 -6.58 22.76
C ASN A 278 11.36 -5.42 22.35
N ASP A 279 11.67 -4.19 22.70
CA ASP A 279 10.93 -3.00 22.28
C ASP A 279 11.21 -2.72 20.78
N ILE A 280 10.67 -3.59 19.94
CA ILE A 280 10.79 -3.52 18.48
C ILE A 280 9.47 -3.89 17.82
N ASP A 281 8.92 -2.99 17.01
CA ASP A 281 7.67 -3.21 16.29
C ASP A 281 7.68 -2.50 14.93
N GLN A 282 7.49 -3.29 13.85
CA GLN A 282 7.41 -2.74 12.49
C GLN A 282 6.03 -2.18 12.12
N ARG A 283 5.02 -2.39 12.97
CA ARG A 283 3.63 -1.99 12.70
C ARG A 283 3.43 -0.49 12.98
N VAL A 284 4.12 0.35 12.23
CA VAL A 284 3.98 1.81 12.26
C VAL A 284 2.67 2.26 11.59
N ARG A 285 1.57 1.65 11.97
CA ARG A 285 0.19 1.81 11.51
C ARG A 285 -0.76 1.46 12.65
N ALA A 286 -2.06 1.58 12.44
CA ALA A 286 -3.02 1.05 13.40
C ALA A 286 -2.81 -0.46 13.61
N HIS A 287 -2.65 -0.85 14.87
CA HIS A 287 -2.35 -2.21 15.31
C HIS A 287 -3.01 -2.47 16.67
N SER A 288 -2.97 -3.71 17.13
CA SER A 288 -3.51 -4.10 18.44
C SER A 288 -2.73 -5.26 19.04
N LEU A 289 -2.88 -5.48 20.34
CA LEU A 289 -2.36 -6.68 21.02
C LEU A 289 -3.04 -7.97 20.48
N GLU A 290 -4.31 -7.87 20.09
CA GLU A 290 -5.04 -8.97 19.44
C GLU A 290 -4.37 -9.36 18.13
N GLU A 291 -3.93 -8.37 17.32
CA GLU A 291 -3.17 -8.63 16.10
C GLU A 291 -1.82 -9.31 16.40
N ASP A 292 -1.11 -8.88 17.42
CA ASP A 292 0.18 -9.50 17.80
C ASP A 292 0.01 -11.00 18.03
N THR A 293 -0.97 -11.36 18.85
CA THR A 293 -1.28 -12.77 19.15
C THR A 293 -1.84 -13.54 17.95
N PHE A 294 -2.64 -12.89 17.10
CA PHE A 294 -3.16 -13.47 15.87
C PHE A 294 -2.02 -13.78 14.88
N LEU A 295 -1.11 -12.84 14.68
CA LEU A 295 0.05 -13.02 13.80
C LEU A 295 0.97 -14.14 14.33
N ALA A 296 1.18 -14.21 15.66
CA ALA A 296 1.95 -15.28 16.29
C ALA A 296 1.27 -16.65 16.12
N ALA A 297 -0.05 -16.71 16.26
CA ALA A 297 -0.80 -17.97 16.19
C ALA A 297 -0.94 -18.51 14.76
N ARG A 298 -1.21 -17.64 13.79
CA ARG A 298 -1.72 -18.02 12.47
C ARG A 298 -0.81 -17.68 11.29
N VAL A 299 0.15 -16.77 11.47
CA VAL A 299 0.93 -16.21 10.36
C VAL A 299 2.42 -16.55 10.47
N ALA A 300 3.06 -16.11 11.54
CA ALA A 300 4.51 -16.26 11.72
C ALA A 300 4.96 -17.73 11.71
N GLY A 301 6.05 -18.04 11.04
CA GLY A 301 6.64 -19.38 11.02
C GLY A 301 5.76 -20.45 10.34
N THR A 302 4.87 -20.07 9.43
CA THR A 302 4.05 -21.02 8.65
C THR A 302 4.68 -21.39 7.31
N GLY A 303 5.69 -20.62 6.85
CA GLY A 303 6.30 -20.80 5.53
C GLY A 303 5.30 -20.48 4.41
N LEU A 304 5.44 -21.14 3.26
CA LEU A 304 4.44 -21.07 2.20
C LEU A 304 3.15 -21.71 2.70
N GLY A 305 2.11 -20.88 2.87
CA GLY A 305 0.83 -21.29 3.45
C GLY A 305 0.02 -22.21 2.54
N ALA A 306 -1.07 -22.76 3.09
CA ALA A 306 -2.03 -23.56 2.32
C ALA A 306 -2.77 -22.69 1.29
N VAL A 307 -2.92 -21.40 1.53
CA VAL A 307 -3.55 -20.46 0.62
C VAL A 307 -2.51 -19.83 -0.28
N THR A 308 -2.62 -20.09 -1.57
CA THR A 308 -1.78 -19.51 -2.62
C THR A 308 -2.64 -18.84 -3.67
N TYR A 309 -2.04 -18.05 -4.56
CA TYR A 309 -2.76 -17.48 -5.72
C TYR A 309 -3.50 -18.54 -6.52
N ARG A 310 -2.89 -19.70 -6.77
CA ARG A 310 -3.53 -20.82 -7.47
C ARG A 310 -4.68 -21.44 -6.67
N HIS A 311 -4.54 -21.48 -5.35
CA HIS A 311 -5.62 -21.94 -4.49
C HIS A 311 -6.81 -20.99 -4.61
N LEU A 312 -6.60 -19.66 -4.51
CA LEU A 312 -7.65 -18.66 -4.61
C LEU A 312 -8.43 -18.71 -5.93
N GLU A 313 -7.78 -19.01 -7.05
CA GLU A 313 -8.46 -19.17 -8.33
C GLU A 313 -9.50 -20.30 -8.34
N ARG A 314 -9.50 -21.18 -7.33
CA ARG A 314 -10.32 -22.40 -7.24
C ARG A 314 -11.04 -22.53 -5.89
N ALA A 315 -10.97 -21.54 -5.06
CA ALA A 315 -11.38 -21.62 -3.64
C ALA A 315 -12.88 -21.89 -3.40
N GLY A 316 -13.72 -21.92 -4.43
CA GLY A 316 -15.17 -22.04 -4.30
C GLY A 316 -15.81 -20.83 -3.61
N GLN A 317 -15.51 -20.60 -2.33
CA GLN A 317 -15.95 -19.45 -1.54
C GLN A 317 -14.76 -18.71 -0.92
N VAL A 318 -14.73 -17.39 -1.09
CA VAL A 318 -13.76 -16.49 -0.42
C VAL A 318 -14.52 -15.45 0.39
N LEU A 319 -14.12 -15.26 1.65
CA LEU A 319 -14.63 -14.19 2.52
C LEU A 319 -13.50 -13.18 2.76
N LEU A 320 -13.75 -11.91 2.46
CA LEU A 320 -12.82 -10.80 2.67
C LEU A 320 -13.20 -10.04 3.94
N LEU A 321 -12.21 -9.76 4.80
CA LEU A 321 -12.40 -9.06 6.07
C LEU A 321 -11.26 -8.04 6.26
N GLY A 322 -11.61 -6.76 6.40
CA GLY A 322 -10.62 -5.68 6.53
C GLY A 322 -9.64 -5.60 5.35
N LEU A 323 -10.07 -5.98 4.15
CA LEU A 323 -9.25 -6.08 2.95
C LEU A 323 -10.01 -5.60 1.70
N GLU A 324 -9.40 -4.67 0.97
CA GLU A 324 -9.82 -4.25 -0.38
C GLU A 324 -8.73 -4.66 -1.38
N PRO A 325 -8.85 -5.84 -2.00
CA PRO A 325 -7.75 -6.41 -2.77
C PRO A 325 -7.26 -5.53 -3.92
N GLU A 326 -8.15 -4.78 -4.58
CA GLU A 326 -7.78 -3.91 -5.70
C GLU A 326 -6.87 -2.75 -5.24
N ASP A 327 -7.12 -2.20 -4.05
CA ASP A 327 -6.34 -1.10 -3.48
C ASP A 327 -5.08 -1.56 -2.74
N GLU A 328 -5.13 -2.73 -2.10
CA GLU A 328 -4.13 -3.14 -1.11
C GLU A 328 -3.17 -4.24 -1.60
N CYS A 329 -3.61 -5.06 -2.60
CA CYS A 329 -2.80 -6.15 -3.14
C CYS A 329 -3.25 -6.50 -4.58
N GLY A 330 -2.77 -5.72 -5.56
CA GLY A 330 -3.33 -5.74 -6.92
C GLY A 330 -3.26 -7.08 -7.63
N SER A 331 -2.18 -7.85 -7.50
CA SER A 331 -2.11 -9.19 -8.12
C SER A 331 -3.09 -10.17 -7.48
N LEU A 332 -3.37 -10.06 -6.18
CA LEU A 332 -4.39 -10.86 -5.51
C LEU A 332 -5.78 -10.55 -6.08
N PHE A 333 -6.09 -9.27 -6.29
CA PHE A 333 -7.34 -8.88 -6.95
C PHE A 333 -7.48 -9.52 -8.33
N LEU A 334 -6.47 -9.45 -9.18
CA LEU A 334 -6.53 -10.02 -10.53
C LEU A 334 -6.73 -11.54 -10.50
N ARG A 335 -6.08 -12.25 -9.57
CA ARG A 335 -6.21 -13.71 -9.43
C ARG A 335 -7.60 -14.11 -8.90
N LEU A 336 -8.15 -13.40 -7.94
CA LEU A 336 -9.53 -13.57 -7.48
C LEU A 336 -10.52 -13.34 -8.64
N ARG A 337 -10.36 -12.23 -9.36
CA ARG A 337 -11.21 -11.89 -10.50
C ARG A 337 -11.16 -12.96 -11.59
N LYS A 338 -9.99 -13.53 -11.86
CA LYS A 338 -9.84 -14.66 -12.78
C LYS A 338 -10.69 -15.87 -12.36
N GLY A 339 -10.64 -16.25 -11.08
CA GLY A 339 -11.47 -17.33 -10.52
C GLY A 339 -12.96 -17.03 -10.58
N VAL A 340 -13.37 -15.80 -10.26
CA VAL A 340 -14.77 -15.34 -10.35
C VAL A 340 -15.28 -15.42 -11.80
N ARG A 341 -14.51 -14.90 -12.76
CA ARG A 341 -14.88 -14.95 -14.18
C ARG A 341 -14.96 -16.36 -14.74
N ALA A 342 -14.14 -17.27 -14.26
CA ALA A 342 -14.22 -18.69 -14.60
C ALA A 342 -15.47 -19.38 -14.00
N GLY A 343 -16.21 -18.70 -13.14
CA GLY A 343 -17.42 -19.20 -12.49
C GLY A 343 -17.14 -20.17 -11.32
N GLY A 344 -15.86 -20.33 -10.92
CA GLY A 344 -15.46 -21.25 -9.87
C GLY A 344 -15.39 -20.65 -8.48
N VAL A 345 -15.29 -19.30 -8.37
CA VAL A 345 -15.11 -18.59 -7.11
C VAL A 345 -16.26 -17.63 -6.86
N LYS A 346 -16.83 -17.70 -5.65
CA LYS A 346 -17.74 -16.69 -5.13
C LYS A 346 -17.00 -15.87 -4.06
N VAL A 347 -17.21 -14.58 -4.06
CA VAL A 347 -16.60 -13.67 -3.10
C VAL A 347 -17.70 -13.06 -2.20
N ALA A 348 -17.47 -13.03 -0.91
CA ALA A 348 -18.25 -12.26 0.04
C ALA A 348 -17.32 -11.30 0.78
N THR A 349 -17.81 -10.16 1.22
CA THR A 349 -17.05 -9.19 2.02
C THR A 349 -17.89 -8.60 3.13
N VAL A 350 -17.35 -8.54 4.35
CA VAL A 350 -17.90 -7.69 5.41
C VAL A 350 -17.12 -6.38 5.35
N THR A 351 -17.81 -5.33 4.96
CA THR A 351 -17.17 -4.04 4.65
C THR A 351 -18.01 -2.86 5.14
N THR A 352 -17.35 -1.76 5.42
CA THR A 352 -18.01 -0.50 5.80
C THR A 352 -18.22 0.42 4.61
N CYS A 353 -17.57 0.13 3.48
CA CYS A 353 -17.63 0.92 2.26
C CYS A 353 -17.54 0.01 1.03
N LEU A 354 -18.50 0.17 0.11
CA LEU A 354 -18.45 -0.52 -1.19
C LEU A 354 -17.37 0.08 -2.08
N SER A 355 -16.42 -0.77 -2.51
CA SER A 355 -15.35 -0.40 -3.42
C SER A 355 -15.68 -0.77 -4.86
N ALA A 356 -14.94 -0.18 -5.81
CA ALA A 356 -14.96 -0.62 -7.21
C ALA A 356 -14.50 -2.08 -7.33
N GLY A 357 -13.46 -2.46 -6.58
CA GLY A 357 -12.95 -3.84 -6.55
C GLY A 357 -14.00 -4.85 -6.13
N SER A 358 -14.77 -4.57 -5.07
CA SER A 358 -15.87 -5.44 -4.62
C SER A 358 -16.93 -5.65 -5.71
N ARG A 359 -17.29 -4.59 -6.44
CA ARG A 359 -18.21 -4.68 -7.58
C ARG A 359 -17.65 -5.52 -8.72
N LYS A 360 -16.38 -5.29 -9.10
CA LYS A 360 -15.69 -6.06 -10.16
C LYS A 360 -15.52 -7.54 -9.81
N LEU A 361 -15.48 -7.88 -8.53
CA LEU A 361 -15.49 -9.26 -8.02
C LEU A 361 -16.89 -9.84 -7.90
N SER A 362 -17.95 -9.08 -8.22
CA SER A 362 -19.34 -9.46 -7.97
C SER A 362 -19.55 -9.93 -6.53
N ALA A 363 -18.90 -9.28 -5.57
CA ALA A 363 -18.87 -9.70 -4.18
C ALA A 363 -20.22 -9.51 -3.51
N GLN A 364 -20.66 -10.52 -2.76
CA GLN A 364 -21.77 -10.37 -1.82
C GLN A 364 -21.29 -9.46 -0.67
N ALA A 365 -21.69 -8.20 -0.70
CA ALA A 365 -21.29 -7.25 0.32
C ALA A 365 -22.25 -7.25 1.50
N ILE A 366 -21.70 -7.43 2.68
CA ILE A 366 -22.38 -7.27 3.97
C ILE A 366 -21.96 -5.92 4.52
N LEU A 367 -22.72 -4.87 4.15
CA LEU A 367 -22.41 -3.51 4.52
C LEU A 367 -22.67 -3.29 6.00
N THR A 368 -21.65 -2.86 6.73
CA THR A 368 -21.60 -2.87 8.19
C THR A 368 -21.25 -1.47 8.71
N PRO A 369 -21.86 -0.97 9.80
CA PRO A 369 -21.39 0.25 10.45
C PRO A 369 -19.94 0.11 10.94
N PRO A 370 -19.12 1.16 10.84
CA PRO A 370 -17.73 1.13 11.32
C PRO A 370 -17.64 0.78 12.81
N GLY A 371 -16.79 -0.21 13.14
CA GLY A 371 -16.62 -0.73 14.50
C GLY A 371 -17.55 -1.91 14.87
N GLU A 372 -18.55 -2.23 14.03
CA GLU A 372 -19.48 -3.33 14.27
C GLU A 372 -19.11 -4.64 13.54
N GLU A 373 -18.00 -4.66 12.81
CA GLU A 373 -17.58 -5.77 11.96
C GLU A 373 -17.39 -7.05 12.77
N ALA A 374 -16.80 -6.96 13.96
CA ALA A 374 -16.62 -8.12 14.84
C ALA A 374 -17.96 -8.73 15.25
N ARG A 375 -18.95 -7.90 15.61
CA ARG A 375 -20.30 -8.33 15.96
C ARG A 375 -21.00 -8.98 14.77
N VAL A 376 -20.90 -8.39 13.59
CA VAL A 376 -21.50 -8.95 12.36
C VAL A 376 -20.89 -10.32 12.04
N VAL A 377 -19.57 -10.46 12.09
CA VAL A 377 -18.87 -11.74 11.85
C VAL A 377 -19.28 -12.80 12.89
N ALA A 378 -19.37 -12.44 14.16
CA ALA A 378 -19.79 -13.35 15.22
C ALA A 378 -21.23 -13.91 15.01
N HIS A 379 -22.10 -13.16 14.32
CA HIS A 379 -23.48 -13.54 14.06
C HIS A 379 -23.75 -14.04 12.64
N LEU A 380 -22.72 -14.24 11.81
CA LEU A 380 -22.88 -14.70 10.41
C LEU A 380 -23.68 -16.00 10.29
N SER A 381 -23.51 -16.93 11.23
CA SER A 381 -24.28 -18.19 11.23
C SER A 381 -25.79 -18.00 11.37
N GLN A 382 -26.21 -16.88 11.96
CA GLN A 382 -27.64 -16.55 12.17
C GLN A 382 -28.17 -15.67 11.02
N THR A 383 -27.37 -14.74 10.54
CA THR A 383 -27.78 -13.74 9.55
C THR A 383 -27.50 -14.18 8.10
N HIS A 384 -26.47 -14.98 7.88
CA HIS A 384 -26.02 -15.46 6.56
C HIS A 384 -25.63 -16.94 6.63
N PRO A 385 -26.56 -17.87 7.01
CA PRO A 385 -26.24 -19.29 7.18
C PRO A 385 -25.68 -19.94 5.91
N ASP A 386 -26.17 -19.54 4.73
CA ASP A 386 -25.69 -20.06 3.45
C ASP A 386 -24.21 -19.73 3.18
N LEU A 387 -23.75 -18.53 3.60
CA LEU A 387 -22.35 -18.15 3.50
C LEU A 387 -21.49 -19.00 4.44
N VAL A 388 -21.94 -19.20 5.68
CA VAL A 388 -21.20 -20.03 6.65
C VAL A 388 -21.16 -21.49 6.20
N GLU A 389 -22.22 -22.02 5.58
CA GLU A 389 -22.21 -23.36 5.01
C GLU A 389 -21.24 -23.43 3.80
N ALA A 390 -21.21 -22.40 2.95
CA ALA A 390 -20.25 -22.34 1.85
C ALA A 390 -18.78 -22.26 2.35
N LEU A 391 -18.54 -21.66 3.52
CA LEU A 391 -17.21 -21.64 4.14
C LEU A 391 -16.78 -23.00 4.71
N ARG A 392 -17.67 -23.98 4.85
CA ARG A 392 -17.34 -25.37 5.22
C ARG A 392 -16.91 -26.23 4.05
N ALA A 393 -17.10 -25.74 2.83
CA ALA A 393 -16.69 -26.46 1.65
C ALA A 393 -15.14 -26.55 1.58
N ASP A 394 -14.66 -27.66 1.00
CA ASP A 394 -13.23 -27.84 0.78
C ASP A 394 -12.64 -26.71 -0.07
N GLY A 395 -11.51 -26.16 0.35
CA GLY A 395 -10.85 -25.05 -0.31
C GLY A 395 -11.45 -23.68 -0.02
N ALA A 396 -12.53 -23.56 0.75
CA ALA A 396 -13.06 -22.26 1.15
C ALA A 396 -12.02 -21.47 1.96
N THR A 397 -12.00 -20.15 1.77
CA THR A 397 -10.91 -19.32 2.29
C THR A 397 -11.43 -18.03 2.91
N ILE A 398 -10.82 -17.65 4.03
CA ILE A 398 -11.00 -16.34 4.68
C ILE A 398 -9.70 -15.55 4.49
N LEU A 399 -9.79 -14.40 3.82
CA LEU A 399 -8.68 -13.46 3.68
C LEU A 399 -8.87 -12.29 4.63
N VAL A 400 -7.86 -12.03 5.45
CA VAL A 400 -7.86 -10.98 6.48
C VAL A 400 -6.80 -9.96 6.13
N GLY A 401 -7.21 -8.70 5.94
CA GLY A 401 -6.29 -7.59 5.75
C GLY A 401 -5.80 -6.99 7.06
N GLU A 402 -4.74 -6.19 6.99
CA GLU A 402 -4.16 -5.50 8.15
C GLU A 402 -5.17 -4.58 8.87
N ARG A 403 -6.17 -4.05 8.13
CA ARG A 403 -7.21 -3.18 8.70
C ARG A 403 -8.13 -3.87 9.71
N ALA A 404 -8.18 -5.21 9.73
CA ALA A 404 -8.92 -5.95 10.74
C ALA A 404 -8.43 -5.65 12.17
N ALA A 405 -7.15 -5.29 12.33
CA ALA A 405 -6.59 -4.89 13.63
C ALA A 405 -7.18 -3.60 14.20
N ARG A 406 -7.86 -2.78 13.38
CA ARG A 406 -8.53 -1.54 13.80
C ARG A 406 -9.83 -1.79 14.56
N VAL A 407 -10.38 -3.01 14.46
CA VAL A 407 -11.67 -3.36 15.04
C VAL A 407 -11.46 -4.37 16.16
N PRO A 408 -11.65 -3.96 17.44
CA PRO A 408 -11.47 -4.85 18.58
C PRO A 408 -12.33 -6.11 18.50
N GLY A 409 -11.72 -7.26 18.74
CA GLY A 409 -12.38 -8.56 18.70
C GLY A 409 -12.57 -9.16 17.30
N LEU A 410 -12.28 -8.42 16.22
CA LEU A 410 -12.49 -8.94 14.85
C LEU A 410 -11.57 -10.12 14.53
N LEU A 411 -10.30 -10.04 14.87
CA LEU A 411 -9.35 -11.12 14.59
C LEU A 411 -9.66 -12.38 15.40
N SER A 412 -10.13 -12.24 16.63
CA SER A 412 -10.57 -13.37 17.48
C SER A 412 -11.80 -14.07 16.93
N VAL A 413 -12.80 -13.32 16.48
CA VAL A 413 -14.02 -13.94 15.91
C VAL A 413 -13.75 -14.55 14.54
N VAL A 414 -12.80 -13.99 13.78
CA VAL A 414 -12.35 -14.56 12.50
C VAL A 414 -11.63 -15.89 12.73
N ASP A 415 -10.74 -15.94 13.72
CA ASP A 415 -10.07 -17.17 14.12
C ASP A 415 -11.06 -18.27 14.55
N ALA A 416 -12.05 -17.89 15.34
CA ALA A 416 -13.13 -18.78 15.75
C ALA A 416 -13.98 -19.26 14.56
N LEU A 417 -14.31 -18.36 13.61
CA LEU A 417 -15.07 -18.70 12.40
C LEU A 417 -14.27 -19.67 11.52
N ALA A 418 -13.00 -19.40 11.27
CA ALA A 418 -12.12 -20.30 10.51
C ALA A 418 -12.02 -21.68 11.16
N THR A 419 -11.86 -21.73 12.47
CA THR A 419 -11.81 -22.98 13.23
C THR A 419 -13.14 -23.75 13.17
N ALA A 420 -14.28 -23.07 13.30
CA ALA A 420 -15.62 -23.68 13.30
C ALA A 420 -16.05 -24.19 11.91
N THR A 421 -15.56 -23.55 10.84
CA THR A 421 -15.90 -23.92 9.45
C THR A 421 -14.88 -24.85 8.82
N GLY A 422 -13.62 -24.84 9.28
CA GLY A 422 -12.51 -25.49 8.61
C GLY A 422 -11.98 -24.72 7.41
N ALA A 423 -12.47 -23.50 7.15
CA ALA A 423 -11.98 -22.67 6.06
C ALA A 423 -10.49 -22.31 6.24
N HIS A 424 -9.75 -22.29 5.15
CA HIS A 424 -8.38 -21.82 5.17
C HIS A 424 -8.34 -20.33 5.53
N LEU A 425 -7.32 -19.95 6.33
CA LEU A 425 -7.12 -18.58 6.77
C LEU A 425 -5.80 -18.04 6.26
N ALA A 426 -5.81 -16.86 5.65
CA ALA A 426 -4.60 -16.16 5.25
C ALA A 426 -4.69 -14.67 5.57
N TRP A 427 -3.55 -14.12 6.00
CA TRP A 427 -3.39 -12.70 6.29
C TRP A 427 -2.66 -11.99 5.15
N VAL A 428 -3.20 -10.85 4.74
CA VAL A 428 -2.69 -10.04 3.64
C VAL A 428 -2.26 -8.67 4.18
N PRO A 429 -0.96 -8.44 4.38
CA PRO A 429 -0.46 -7.11 4.70
C PRO A 429 -0.48 -6.20 3.49
N ARG A 430 -0.41 -4.90 3.71
CA ARG A 430 -0.34 -3.93 2.62
C ARG A 430 1.11 -3.71 2.13
N ARG A 431 2.10 -3.75 3.02
CA ARG A 431 3.49 -3.45 2.66
C ARG A 431 4.29 -4.70 2.32
N SER A 432 5.20 -4.57 1.37
CA SER A 432 6.02 -5.68 0.82
C SER A 432 6.88 -6.39 1.85
N GLY A 433 7.39 -5.67 2.86
CA GLY A 433 8.31 -6.20 3.87
C GLY A 433 7.63 -6.71 5.14
N GLU A 434 6.33 -6.43 5.37
CA GLU A 434 5.68 -6.77 6.65
C GLU A 434 5.67 -8.27 6.94
N ARG A 435 5.39 -9.10 5.93
CA ARG A 435 5.43 -10.55 6.13
C ARG A 435 6.84 -11.04 6.46
N GLY A 436 7.85 -10.58 5.74
CA GLY A 436 9.25 -10.90 6.00
C GLY A 436 9.72 -10.43 7.38
N GLY A 437 9.29 -9.24 7.80
CA GLY A 437 9.60 -8.71 9.12
C GLY A 437 9.01 -9.53 10.26
N ILE A 438 7.78 -10.06 10.10
CA ILE A 438 7.19 -11.01 11.06
C ILE A 438 8.02 -12.27 11.13
N GLU A 439 8.44 -12.82 9.99
CA GLU A 439 9.32 -14.02 9.96
C GLU A 439 10.70 -13.76 10.57
N ALA A 440 11.20 -12.52 10.48
CA ALA A 440 12.44 -12.09 11.12
C ALA A 440 12.29 -11.72 12.62
N GLY A 441 11.07 -11.70 13.15
CA GLY A 441 10.79 -11.39 14.55
C GLY A 441 10.74 -9.88 14.87
N LEU A 442 10.24 -9.05 13.97
CA LEU A 442 10.03 -7.61 14.19
C LEU A 442 8.69 -7.30 14.89
N LEU A 443 8.35 -8.11 15.89
CA LEU A 443 7.21 -7.91 16.78
C LEU A 443 7.68 -8.06 18.25
N PRO A 444 7.07 -7.34 19.19
CA PRO A 444 7.54 -7.32 20.58
C PRO A 444 7.43 -8.67 21.29
N GLY A 445 6.50 -9.52 20.86
CA GLY A 445 6.27 -10.87 21.42
C GLY A 445 6.94 -12.01 20.68
N LEU A 446 7.58 -11.75 19.53
CA LEU A 446 8.10 -12.79 18.63
C LEU A 446 9.60 -12.64 18.34
N LEU A 447 10.26 -13.78 18.34
CA LEU A 447 11.59 -14.02 17.79
C LEU A 447 11.46 -14.59 16.36
N PRO A 448 12.56 -14.67 15.59
CA PRO A 448 12.55 -15.19 14.23
C PRO A 448 11.90 -16.58 14.09
N GLY A 449 11.19 -16.77 12.96
CA GLY A 449 10.51 -18.01 12.63
C GLY A 449 9.26 -18.28 13.46
N GLY A 450 8.64 -17.26 14.05
CA GLY A 450 7.40 -17.38 14.83
C GLY A 450 7.59 -17.91 16.26
N ARG A 451 8.78 -17.79 16.82
CA ARG A 451 9.14 -18.24 18.17
C ARG A 451 8.70 -17.24 19.22
N PRO A 452 7.94 -17.66 20.27
CA PRO A 452 7.55 -16.74 21.32
C PRO A 452 8.75 -16.30 22.18
N VAL A 453 8.84 -15.02 22.49
CA VAL A 453 9.85 -14.47 23.42
C VAL A 453 9.76 -15.13 24.80
N SER A 454 8.56 -15.44 25.25
CA SER A 454 8.30 -16.06 26.57
C SER A 454 8.78 -17.50 26.71
N ASP A 455 8.98 -18.22 25.59
CA ASP A 455 9.36 -19.63 25.58
C ASP A 455 10.90 -19.80 25.70
N PRO A 456 11.41 -20.47 26.72
CA PRO A 456 12.86 -20.65 26.90
C PRO A 456 13.54 -21.47 25.81
N GLU A 457 12.87 -22.51 25.26
CA GLU A 457 13.42 -23.30 24.15
C GLU A 457 13.44 -22.51 22.87
N ALA A 458 12.43 -21.66 22.62
CA ALA A 458 12.40 -20.74 21.48
C ALA A 458 13.60 -19.78 21.52
N ARG A 459 13.90 -19.18 22.69
CA ARG A 459 15.09 -18.34 22.86
C ARG A 459 16.37 -19.11 22.64
N ALA A 460 16.53 -20.27 23.28
CA ALA A 460 17.71 -21.10 23.13
C ALA A 460 17.97 -21.52 21.67
N GLN A 461 16.95 -21.76 20.86
CA GLN A 461 17.11 -22.03 19.42
C GLN A 461 17.67 -20.83 18.68
N VAL A 462 17.18 -19.63 18.97
CA VAL A 462 17.66 -18.40 18.32
C VAL A 462 19.08 -18.08 18.78
N GLU A 463 19.39 -18.21 20.06
CA GLU A 463 20.74 -18.02 20.60
C GLU A 463 21.77 -18.95 19.91
N ARG A 464 21.38 -20.20 19.69
CA ARG A 464 22.22 -21.15 18.92
C ARG A 464 22.39 -20.73 17.47
N ALA A 465 21.29 -20.31 16.79
CA ALA A 465 21.34 -19.89 15.39
C ALA A 465 22.16 -18.61 15.20
N TRP A 466 22.14 -17.73 16.20
CA TRP A 466 22.93 -16.48 16.19
C TRP A 466 24.35 -16.64 16.72
N ASN A 467 24.75 -17.87 17.08
CA ASN A 467 26.06 -18.17 17.67
C ASN A 467 26.38 -17.30 18.91
N MET A 468 25.37 -17.07 19.76
CA MET A 468 25.56 -16.26 20.98
C MET A 468 26.38 -17.06 22.03
N GLY A 469 27.31 -16.35 22.65
CA GLY A 469 28.11 -16.96 23.74
C GLY A 469 27.26 -17.24 24.99
N PRO A 470 27.68 -18.13 25.89
CA PRO A 470 26.92 -18.50 27.07
C PRO A 470 26.71 -17.36 28.08
N GLU A 471 27.47 -16.31 27.94
CA GLU A 471 27.41 -15.10 28.79
C GLU A 471 26.30 -14.12 28.36
N HIS A 472 25.71 -14.32 27.18
CA HIS A 472 24.77 -13.40 26.58
C HIS A 472 23.44 -14.13 26.26
N GLY A 473 22.39 -13.85 27.03
CA GLY A 473 21.06 -14.38 26.80
C GLY A 473 20.16 -13.35 26.12
N LEU A 474 19.15 -13.81 25.37
CA LEU A 474 18.12 -12.95 24.80
C LEU A 474 17.20 -12.38 25.90
N PRO A 475 16.68 -11.14 25.73
CA PRO A 475 15.70 -10.56 26.66
C PRO A 475 14.49 -11.49 26.82
N THR A 476 14.01 -11.64 28.06
CA THR A 476 12.93 -12.58 28.40
C THR A 476 11.56 -11.93 28.55
N SER A 477 11.52 -10.62 28.80
CA SER A 477 10.29 -9.85 28.92
C SER A 477 9.70 -9.54 27.54
N LEU A 478 8.37 -9.49 27.46
CA LEU A 478 7.70 -8.96 26.28
C LEU A 478 8.08 -7.49 26.08
N GLY A 479 8.31 -7.10 24.84
CA GLY A 479 8.56 -5.72 24.49
C GLY A 479 7.28 -4.89 24.39
N ARG A 480 7.46 -3.58 24.23
CA ARG A 480 6.38 -2.63 23.91
C ARG A 480 6.09 -2.68 22.41
N ASP A 481 4.81 -2.54 22.05
CA ASP A 481 4.40 -2.27 20.67
C ASP A 481 4.70 -0.81 20.27
N THR A 482 4.42 -0.46 19.03
CA THR A 482 4.66 0.88 18.49
C THR A 482 4.06 1.98 19.37
N THR A 483 2.82 1.84 19.82
CA THR A 483 2.16 2.84 20.70
C THR A 483 2.83 2.90 22.08
N GLY A 484 3.20 1.76 22.64
CA GLY A 484 3.92 1.66 23.90
C GLY A 484 5.32 2.26 23.82
N ILE A 485 6.05 2.07 22.71
CA ILE A 485 7.36 2.72 22.46
C ILE A 485 7.20 4.22 22.39
N LEU A 486 6.24 4.75 21.61
CA LEU A 486 6.01 6.19 21.49
C LEU A 486 5.62 6.81 22.85
N SER A 487 4.76 6.16 23.61
CA SER A 487 4.37 6.63 24.94
C SER A 487 5.55 6.67 25.91
N ALA A 488 6.42 5.65 25.86
CA ALA A 488 7.60 5.55 26.72
C ALA A 488 8.71 6.56 26.35
N LEU A 489 8.82 6.94 25.06
CA LEU A 489 9.67 8.05 24.63
C LEU A 489 9.12 9.38 25.13
N LEU A 490 7.81 9.60 25.03
CA LEU A 490 7.16 10.84 25.42
C LEU A 490 7.25 11.10 26.94
N ASP A 491 7.13 10.05 27.75
CA ASP A 491 7.20 10.16 29.21
C ASP A 491 8.63 10.01 29.78
N GLY A 492 9.63 9.80 28.90
CA GLY A 492 11.04 9.64 29.28
C GLY A 492 11.40 8.28 29.91
N THR A 493 10.52 7.28 29.84
CA THR A 493 10.79 5.91 30.29
C THR A 493 11.80 5.20 29.36
N LEU A 494 11.80 5.54 28.06
CA LEU A 494 12.84 5.15 27.12
C LEU A 494 13.75 6.37 26.84
N GLY A 495 15.08 6.11 26.89
CA GLY A 495 16.11 7.12 26.64
C GLY A 495 16.31 7.46 25.17
N GLY A 496 15.89 6.61 24.24
CA GLY A 496 16.08 6.86 22.82
C GLY A 496 15.37 5.93 21.87
N ALA A 497 15.56 6.19 20.58
CA ALA A 497 14.94 5.41 19.51
C ALA A 497 15.90 5.15 18.32
N VAL A 498 15.70 4.01 17.65
CA VAL A 498 16.22 3.76 16.30
C VAL A 498 15.03 3.58 15.36
N VAL A 499 14.95 4.42 14.33
CA VAL A 499 13.80 4.44 13.41
C VAL A 499 14.26 4.24 11.98
N GLY A 500 13.47 3.56 11.14
CA GLY A 500 13.86 3.28 9.76
C GLY A 500 12.67 3.26 8.80
N GLY A 501 12.77 4.04 7.71
CA GLY A 501 11.80 3.99 6.61
C GLY A 501 10.34 4.24 7.01
N ILE A 502 10.08 5.13 7.97
CA ILE A 502 8.74 5.46 8.48
C ILE A 502 8.25 6.82 7.98
N ASP A 503 6.93 6.94 7.85
CA ASP A 503 6.24 8.19 7.55
C ASP A 503 5.27 8.50 8.69
N LEU A 504 5.35 9.68 9.31
CA LEU A 504 4.51 10.02 10.46
C LEU A 504 3.02 10.02 10.11
N ARG A 505 2.66 10.22 8.85
CA ARG A 505 1.27 10.16 8.38
C ARG A 505 0.66 8.74 8.39
N ASP A 506 1.49 7.71 8.50
CA ASP A 506 1.03 6.31 8.57
C ASP A 506 0.55 5.92 9.97
N PHE A 507 0.98 6.65 11.00
CA PHE A 507 0.56 6.39 12.37
C PHE A 507 -0.92 6.75 12.58
N PRO A 508 -1.64 6.02 13.44
CA PRO A 508 -3.02 6.37 13.81
C PRO A 508 -3.11 7.70 14.54
N ASP A 509 -2.06 8.08 15.25
CA ASP A 509 -1.88 9.39 15.88
C ASP A 509 -0.52 10.00 15.48
N PRO A 510 -0.47 10.76 14.37
CA PRO A 510 0.76 11.45 13.94
C PRO A 510 1.26 12.51 14.94
N GLY A 511 0.34 13.06 15.75
CA GLY A 511 0.68 14.04 16.80
C GLY A 511 1.47 13.40 17.91
N LEU A 512 1.03 12.24 18.41
CA LEU A 512 1.77 11.44 19.39
C LEU A 512 3.14 11.04 18.85
N ALA A 513 3.21 10.54 17.63
CA ALA A 513 4.48 10.11 17.03
C ALA A 513 5.48 11.28 16.93
N ARG A 514 5.03 12.47 16.51
CA ARG A 514 5.85 13.67 16.44
C ARG A 514 6.31 14.13 17.84
N ALA A 515 5.40 14.18 18.80
CA ALA A 515 5.71 14.58 20.17
C ALA A 515 6.69 13.60 20.84
N ALA A 516 6.51 12.30 20.63
CA ALA A 516 7.40 11.25 21.16
C ALA A 516 8.82 11.36 20.60
N LEU A 517 8.96 11.54 19.27
CA LEU A 517 10.28 11.71 18.65
C LEU A 517 10.95 13.03 19.09
N ALA A 518 10.18 14.11 19.26
CA ALA A 518 10.70 15.38 19.76
C ALA A 518 11.13 15.30 21.23
N ALA A 519 10.52 14.42 22.04
CA ALA A 519 10.86 14.21 23.45
C ALA A 519 11.96 13.16 23.65
N SER A 520 12.29 12.37 22.62
CA SER A 520 13.33 11.33 22.69
C SER A 520 14.68 11.94 23.08
N GLY A 521 15.37 11.31 24.03
CA GLY A 521 16.69 11.76 24.46
C GLY A 521 17.78 11.60 23.40
N PHE A 522 17.65 10.59 22.52
CA PHE A 522 18.54 10.38 21.37
C PHE A 522 17.88 9.52 20.29
N THR A 523 17.91 10.01 19.07
CA THR A 523 17.25 9.31 17.93
C THR A 523 18.21 9.10 16.76
N VAL A 524 18.35 7.83 16.33
CA VAL A 524 19.06 7.44 15.10
C VAL A 524 18.04 7.08 14.03
N GLN A 525 18.14 7.69 12.85
CA GLN A 525 17.29 7.40 11.70
C GLN A 525 18.09 6.70 10.59
N LEU A 526 17.57 5.57 10.08
CA LEU A 526 18.01 4.92 8.85
C LEU A 526 17.03 5.27 7.74
N GLU A 527 17.44 6.03 6.71
CA GLU A 527 16.47 6.52 5.73
C GLU A 527 17.08 6.66 4.32
N VAL A 528 16.24 6.52 3.30
CA VAL A 528 16.60 6.74 1.89
C VAL A 528 16.59 8.23 1.53
N ARG A 529 15.63 8.98 2.03
CA ARG A 529 15.37 10.39 1.72
C ARG A 529 15.04 11.17 2.99
N ARG A 530 15.40 12.44 3.05
CA ARG A 530 14.97 13.30 4.15
C ARG A 530 13.46 13.22 4.36
N SER A 531 13.04 13.17 5.62
CA SER A 531 11.63 13.09 6.02
C SER A 531 11.36 13.98 7.22
N GLU A 532 10.11 14.12 7.60
CA GLU A 532 9.72 14.81 8.84
C GLU A 532 10.42 14.22 10.09
N VAL A 533 10.66 12.91 10.09
CA VAL A 533 11.41 12.23 11.16
C VAL A 533 12.84 12.76 11.26
N SER A 534 13.47 13.15 10.15
CA SER A 534 14.82 13.71 10.16
C SER A 534 14.93 15.02 10.95
N GLU A 535 13.82 15.74 11.12
CA GLU A 535 13.78 16.97 11.91
C GLU A 535 13.99 16.71 13.42
N HIS A 536 13.72 15.48 13.85
CA HIS A 536 13.83 15.03 15.25
C HIS A 536 15.02 14.11 15.50
N ALA A 537 15.71 13.65 14.45
CA ALA A 537 16.84 12.73 14.59
C ALA A 537 18.13 13.47 14.95
N ASP A 538 18.96 12.85 15.79
CA ASP A 538 20.31 13.31 16.12
C ASP A 538 21.32 12.83 15.09
N VAL A 539 21.13 11.61 14.58
CA VAL A 539 21.94 11.02 13.52
C VAL A 539 21.04 10.45 12.44
N VAL A 540 21.36 10.77 11.17
CA VAL A 540 20.65 10.21 10.01
C VAL A 540 21.65 9.45 9.15
N LEU A 541 21.42 8.15 9.00
CA LEU A 541 22.27 7.23 8.26
C LEU A 541 21.59 6.84 6.94
N PRO A 542 22.18 7.16 5.77
CA PRO A 542 21.60 6.85 4.48
C PRO A 542 21.60 5.35 4.18
N VAL A 543 20.47 4.84 3.69
CA VAL A 543 20.33 3.43 3.29
C VAL A 543 19.92 3.27 1.84
N ALA A 544 20.17 2.07 1.30
CA ALA A 544 19.88 1.72 -0.08
C ALA A 544 18.40 1.41 -0.29
N PRO A 545 17.74 1.95 -1.34
CA PRO A 545 16.44 1.48 -1.79
C PRO A 545 16.54 0.09 -2.44
N ALA A 546 15.40 -0.56 -2.69
CA ALA A 546 15.35 -1.91 -3.25
C ALA A 546 16.13 -2.04 -4.59
N VAL A 547 16.07 -1.04 -5.45
CA VAL A 547 16.77 -1.03 -6.74
C VAL A 547 18.31 -1.07 -6.61
N GLU A 548 18.84 -0.67 -5.47
CA GLU A 548 20.29 -0.56 -5.19
C GLU A 548 20.83 -1.67 -4.28
N LYS A 549 20.04 -2.70 -4.00
CA LYS A 549 20.47 -3.84 -3.13
C LYS A 549 19.99 -5.18 -3.67
N ASN A 550 20.67 -6.26 -3.25
CA ASN A 550 20.12 -7.60 -3.31
C ASN A 550 19.29 -7.84 -2.05
N GLY A 551 18.22 -8.59 -2.17
CA GLY A 551 17.40 -8.92 -1.02
C GLY A 551 16.27 -9.87 -1.35
N THR A 552 15.49 -10.17 -0.33
CA THR A 552 14.36 -11.09 -0.41
C THR A 552 13.14 -10.44 0.22
N PHE A 553 12.02 -10.40 -0.49
CA PHE A 553 10.72 -10.18 0.13
C PHE A 553 10.03 -11.51 0.43
N VAL A 554 9.16 -11.53 1.42
CA VAL A 554 8.24 -12.65 1.66
C VAL A 554 6.85 -12.11 1.40
N ASN A 555 6.15 -12.65 0.40
CA ASN A 555 4.83 -12.17 0.06
C ASN A 555 3.74 -12.65 1.04
N TRP A 556 2.51 -12.22 0.85
CA TRP A 556 1.38 -12.60 1.72
C TRP A 556 1.15 -14.12 1.83
N GLU A 557 1.51 -14.90 0.79
CA GLU A 557 1.42 -16.37 0.80
C GLU A 557 2.48 -17.01 1.74
N GLY A 558 3.51 -16.26 2.16
CA GLY A 558 4.73 -16.79 2.76
C GLY A 558 5.76 -17.27 1.73
N ARG A 559 5.59 -16.93 0.46
CA ARG A 559 6.51 -17.26 -0.64
C ARG A 559 7.72 -16.34 -0.61
N VAL A 560 8.89 -16.95 -0.58
CA VAL A 560 10.19 -16.27 -0.66
C VAL A 560 10.40 -15.71 -2.07
N ARG A 561 10.73 -14.41 -2.17
CA ARG A 561 10.84 -13.65 -3.41
C ARG A 561 12.20 -12.94 -3.49
N PRO A 562 13.27 -13.63 -3.89
CA PRO A 562 14.59 -13.02 -4.03
C PRO A 562 14.65 -12.10 -5.25
N PHE A 563 15.46 -11.04 -5.15
CA PHE A 563 15.75 -10.12 -6.24
C PHE A 563 17.20 -9.64 -6.23
N GLY A 564 17.69 -9.29 -7.40
CA GLY A 564 19.04 -8.80 -7.59
C GLY A 564 19.13 -7.28 -7.59
N GLN A 565 20.31 -6.77 -7.26
CA GLN A 565 20.66 -5.35 -7.39
C GLN A 565 20.61 -4.91 -8.86
N ALA A 566 19.71 -4.01 -9.19
CA ALA A 566 19.61 -3.46 -10.55
C ALA A 566 20.59 -2.28 -10.75
N HIS A 567 20.72 -1.41 -9.76
CA HIS A 567 21.61 -0.25 -9.80
C HIS A 567 22.81 -0.44 -8.85
N VAL A 568 24.00 -0.57 -9.41
CA VAL A 568 25.23 -0.63 -8.62
C VAL A 568 25.54 0.77 -8.09
N SER A 569 25.47 0.95 -6.78
CA SER A 569 25.78 2.20 -6.09
C SER A 569 26.71 1.94 -4.91
N ARG A 570 27.09 3.00 -4.19
CA ARG A 570 27.84 2.94 -2.93
C ARG A 570 26.93 2.99 -1.69
N ALA A 571 25.62 3.03 -1.90
CA ALA A 571 24.67 3.03 -0.80
C ALA A 571 24.75 1.71 -0.02
N ARG A 572 24.63 1.80 1.28
CA ARG A 572 24.66 0.67 2.20
C ARG A 572 23.25 0.18 2.47
N THR A 573 23.08 -1.12 2.63
CA THR A 573 21.80 -1.69 3.08
C THR A 573 21.60 -1.42 4.57
N ASP A 574 20.36 -1.52 5.05
CA ASP A 574 20.08 -1.40 6.49
C ASP A 574 20.93 -2.38 7.31
N ARG A 575 21.04 -3.66 6.86
CA ARG A 575 21.87 -4.67 7.55
C ARG A 575 23.34 -4.27 7.65
N GLN A 576 23.91 -3.64 6.59
CA GLN A 576 25.30 -3.16 6.60
C GLN A 576 25.48 -1.98 7.56
N VAL A 577 24.51 -1.04 7.58
CA VAL A 577 24.56 0.09 8.50
C VAL A 577 24.45 -0.37 9.94
N LEU A 578 23.53 -1.29 10.24
CA LEU A 578 23.38 -1.87 11.59
C LEU A 578 24.59 -2.72 11.98
N GLY A 579 25.21 -3.45 11.04
CA GLY A 579 26.45 -4.17 11.26
C GLY A 579 27.58 -3.23 11.68
N MET A 580 27.80 -2.17 10.90
CA MET A 580 28.83 -1.15 11.21
C MET A 580 28.58 -0.48 12.56
N LEU A 581 27.32 -0.17 12.89
CA LEU A 581 26.96 0.44 14.17
C LEU A 581 27.18 -0.53 15.34
N ALA A 582 26.89 -1.81 15.15
CA ALA A 582 27.15 -2.83 16.14
C ALA A 582 28.66 -3.08 16.36
N ASP A 583 29.45 -3.08 15.29
CA ASP A 583 30.91 -3.17 15.35
C ASP A 583 31.51 -2.00 16.17
N GLU A 584 31.01 -0.76 15.97
CA GLU A 584 31.39 0.41 16.75
C GLU A 584 31.01 0.26 18.24
N MET A 585 29.92 -0.49 18.55
CA MET A 585 29.51 -0.85 19.91
C MET A 585 30.20 -2.13 20.44
N GLY A 586 31.14 -2.70 19.67
CA GLY A 586 31.94 -3.87 20.05
C GLY A 586 31.27 -5.23 19.88
N ILE A 587 30.21 -5.32 19.06
CA ILE A 587 29.44 -6.55 18.82
C ILE A 587 29.37 -6.88 17.33
N ASP A 588 29.89 -8.03 16.92
CA ASP A 588 29.77 -8.56 15.56
C ASP A 588 28.38 -9.17 15.33
N LEU A 589 27.56 -8.54 14.51
CA LEU A 589 26.23 -9.04 14.14
C LEU A 589 26.26 -10.19 13.13
N GLN A 590 27.38 -10.47 12.47
CA GLN A 590 27.48 -11.49 11.40
C GLN A 590 26.42 -11.36 10.31
N VAL A 591 26.10 -10.14 9.90
CA VAL A 591 25.05 -9.85 8.90
C VAL A 591 25.61 -9.35 7.57
N ASP A 592 26.92 -9.16 7.45
CA ASP A 592 27.55 -8.66 6.24
C ASP A 592 27.56 -9.69 5.12
N ASP A 593 27.79 -10.95 5.45
CA ASP A 593 27.75 -12.05 4.49
C ASP A 593 26.34 -12.64 4.38
N LEU A 594 25.73 -12.52 3.20
CA LEU A 594 24.40 -13.06 2.90
C LEU A 594 24.35 -14.58 3.00
N VAL A 595 25.47 -15.28 2.71
CA VAL A 595 25.50 -16.75 2.80
C VAL A 595 25.36 -17.17 4.24
N THR A 596 26.16 -16.60 5.13
CA THR A 596 26.09 -16.85 6.58
C THR A 596 24.70 -16.52 7.13
N LEU A 597 24.11 -15.39 6.73
CA LEU A 597 22.77 -14.99 7.17
C LEU A 597 21.70 -16.00 6.69
N HIS A 598 21.73 -16.41 5.45
CA HIS A 598 20.80 -17.40 4.91
C HIS A 598 21.00 -18.79 5.54
N ASP A 599 22.23 -19.18 5.86
CA ASP A 599 22.52 -20.42 6.59
C ASP A 599 21.94 -20.38 8.01
N GLN A 600 22.02 -19.23 8.71
CA GLN A 600 21.40 -19.04 10.02
C GLN A 600 19.88 -19.12 9.95
N LEU A 601 19.26 -18.48 8.95
CA LEU A 601 17.80 -18.57 8.68
C LEU A 601 17.38 -20.00 8.41
N ALA A 602 18.12 -20.73 7.57
CA ALA A 602 17.83 -22.12 7.22
C ALA A 602 18.00 -23.06 8.43
N ALA A 603 19.07 -22.87 9.22
CA ALA A 603 19.31 -23.65 10.42
C ALA A 603 18.25 -23.46 11.50
N LEU A 604 17.71 -22.23 11.61
CA LEU A 604 16.64 -21.93 12.55
C LEU A 604 15.35 -22.67 12.20
N GLY A 605 14.96 -22.70 10.93
CA GLY A 605 13.75 -23.34 10.44
C GLY A 605 12.47 -22.80 11.08
N LEU A 606 11.35 -23.48 10.80
CA LEU A 606 10.05 -23.11 11.34
C LEU A 606 9.87 -23.54 12.79
N TRP A 607 9.19 -22.72 13.58
CA TRP A 607 8.83 -23.08 14.96
C TRP A 607 7.81 -24.21 15.00
N ARG A 608 8.10 -25.26 15.77
CA ARG A 608 7.24 -26.43 15.95
C ARG A 608 6.73 -26.58 17.40
N GLY A 609 7.08 -25.63 18.27
CA GLY A 609 6.60 -25.60 19.64
C GLY A 609 5.18 -25.04 19.75
N GLN A 610 4.74 -24.85 20.97
CA GLN A 610 3.42 -24.30 21.25
C GLN A 610 3.30 -22.87 20.71
N ARG A 611 2.26 -22.58 19.94
CA ARG A 611 1.93 -21.23 19.48
C ARG A 611 1.08 -20.53 20.53
N MET A 612 1.23 -19.21 20.62
CA MET A 612 0.37 -18.39 21.47
C MET A 612 -1.07 -18.47 20.96
N PRO A 613 -2.09 -18.64 21.85
CA PRO A 613 -3.48 -18.51 21.42
C PRO A 613 -3.79 -17.06 21.04
N VAL A 614 -4.75 -16.87 20.14
CA VAL A 614 -5.26 -15.53 19.83
C VAL A 614 -5.92 -14.97 21.09
N ALA A 615 -5.41 -13.85 21.61
CA ALA A 615 -5.96 -13.19 22.77
C ALA A 615 -7.11 -12.29 22.37
N PHE A 616 -8.24 -12.42 23.07
CA PHE A 616 -9.36 -11.50 22.89
C PHE A 616 -9.03 -10.16 23.54
N GLY A 617 -8.73 -9.16 22.70
CA GLY A 617 -8.43 -7.81 23.16
C GLY A 617 -9.67 -6.94 23.21
N HIS A 618 -10.13 -6.59 24.41
CA HIS A 618 -11.05 -5.47 24.59
C HIS A 618 -10.22 -4.17 24.70
N ALA A 619 -9.77 -3.63 23.59
CA ALA A 619 -9.40 -2.22 23.60
C ALA A 619 -10.71 -1.43 23.39
N PRO A 620 -11.07 -0.51 24.28
CA PRO A 620 -12.17 0.39 24.01
C PRO A 620 -11.83 1.19 22.76
N VAL A 621 -12.77 1.28 21.82
CA VAL A 621 -12.70 2.28 20.77
C VAL A 621 -12.75 3.63 21.49
N THR A 622 -11.61 4.25 21.70
CA THR A 622 -11.52 5.62 22.18
C THR A 622 -11.85 6.54 21.00
N GLY A 623 -13.12 6.55 20.63
CA GLY A 623 -13.67 7.64 19.85
C GLY A 623 -13.73 8.84 20.78
N ALA A 624 -12.87 9.83 20.58
CA ALA A 624 -13.05 11.12 21.22
C ALA A 624 -14.47 11.59 20.94
N GLU A 625 -15.27 11.79 21.97
CA GLU A 625 -16.56 12.45 21.84
C GLU A 625 -16.29 13.89 21.40
N VAL A 626 -16.56 14.17 20.13
CA VAL A 626 -16.42 15.52 19.60
C VAL A 626 -17.76 15.97 19.08
N SER A 627 -18.49 16.72 19.89
CA SER A 627 -19.62 17.49 19.40
C SER A 627 -19.14 18.87 18.92
N VAL A 628 -19.08 19.06 17.61
CA VAL A 628 -19.07 20.40 17.03
C VAL A 628 -20.54 20.82 16.89
N SER A 629 -20.91 21.95 17.48
CA SER A 629 -22.28 22.46 17.44
C SER A 629 -22.68 22.79 15.99
N GLY A 630 -23.81 22.30 15.53
CA GLY A 630 -24.45 22.75 14.28
C GLY A 630 -24.35 21.77 13.09
N GLY A 631 -23.89 20.52 13.26
CA GLY A 631 -23.83 19.52 12.20
C GLY A 631 -24.54 18.22 12.51
N VAL A 632 -24.44 17.25 11.62
CA VAL A 632 -24.97 15.89 11.77
C VAL A 632 -23.84 14.94 12.16
N GLU A 633 -24.00 14.21 13.24
CA GLU A 633 -23.02 13.22 13.70
C GLU A 633 -22.98 11.99 12.78
N ALA A 634 -21.78 11.47 12.51
CA ALA A 634 -21.53 10.28 11.70
C ALA A 634 -20.36 9.45 12.26
N LEU A 635 -20.33 8.17 11.88
CA LEU A 635 -19.18 7.29 12.10
C LEU A 635 -18.24 7.35 10.89
N LEU A 636 -16.96 7.59 11.16
CA LEU A 636 -15.93 7.64 10.13
C LEU A 636 -15.44 6.24 9.77
N THR A 637 -15.36 5.96 8.48
CA THR A 637 -14.59 4.83 7.96
C THR A 637 -13.56 5.33 6.96
N THR A 638 -12.40 4.67 6.87
CA THR A 638 -11.31 5.11 6.01
C THR A 638 -10.41 3.95 5.60
N HIS A 639 -9.85 4.04 4.40
CA HIS A 639 -8.74 3.21 3.94
C HIS A 639 -7.93 3.94 2.87
N LYS A 640 -6.72 3.46 2.62
CA LYS A 640 -5.82 4.04 1.61
C LYS A 640 -6.15 3.48 0.23
N PRO A 641 -6.43 4.33 -0.78
CA PRO A 641 -6.46 3.88 -2.17
C PRO A 641 -5.09 3.37 -2.62
N MET A 642 -5.02 2.63 -3.72
CA MET A 642 -3.74 2.17 -4.29
C MET A 642 -2.83 3.34 -4.65
N LEU A 643 -3.36 4.35 -5.33
CA LEU A 643 -2.67 5.59 -5.63
C LEU A 643 -3.05 6.64 -4.58
N ASP A 644 -2.24 6.69 -3.54
CA ASP A 644 -2.37 7.61 -2.40
C ASP A 644 -1.33 8.74 -2.46
N ALA A 645 -1.25 9.59 -1.43
CA ALA A 645 -0.22 10.61 -1.29
C ALA A 645 1.05 10.11 -0.58
N GLY A 646 1.30 8.80 -0.59
CA GLY A 646 2.48 8.20 0.03
C GLY A 646 3.77 8.48 -0.73
N ARG A 647 4.88 8.60 0.00
CA ARG A 647 6.21 9.00 -0.53
C ARG A 647 6.79 8.09 -1.61
N LEU A 648 6.35 6.82 -1.70
CA LEU A 648 6.80 5.87 -2.74
C LEU A 648 6.29 6.20 -4.16
N GLN A 649 5.46 7.22 -4.31
CA GLN A 649 4.94 7.69 -5.60
C GLN A 649 5.48 9.06 -6.00
N ASP A 650 6.37 9.64 -5.18
CA ASP A 650 6.93 10.96 -5.43
C ASP A 650 7.71 11.02 -6.76
N GLY A 651 7.62 12.15 -7.44
CA GLY A 651 8.30 12.39 -8.70
C GLY A 651 7.63 11.78 -9.93
N GLU A 652 6.36 11.31 -9.81
CA GLU A 652 5.59 10.71 -10.89
C GLU A 652 4.29 11.47 -11.18
N PRO A 653 4.35 12.63 -11.84
CA PRO A 653 3.17 13.47 -12.07
C PRO A 653 2.13 12.80 -12.96
N PHE A 654 2.55 11.96 -13.93
CA PHE A 654 1.61 11.23 -14.78
C PHE A 654 0.82 10.18 -13.99
N LEU A 655 1.47 9.44 -13.09
CA LEU A 655 0.80 8.49 -12.22
C LEU A 655 -0.12 9.21 -11.24
N ALA A 656 0.35 10.28 -10.61
CA ALA A 656 -0.45 11.08 -9.68
C ALA A 656 -1.71 11.64 -10.34
N ALA A 657 -1.64 12.03 -11.63
CA ALA A 657 -2.79 12.52 -12.39
C ALA A 657 -3.87 11.45 -12.62
N THR A 658 -3.52 10.15 -12.55
CA THR A 658 -4.47 9.03 -12.67
C THR A 658 -5.01 8.53 -11.33
N ALA A 659 -4.57 9.09 -10.19
CA ALA A 659 -5.15 8.80 -8.90
C ALA A 659 -6.63 9.21 -8.88
N LEU A 660 -7.47 8.46 -8.18
CA LEU A 660 -8.88 8.83 -8.01
C LEU A 660 -8.98 10.17 -7.26
N ARG A 661 -9.88 11.02 -7.74
CA ARG A 661 -10.21 12.28 -7.06
C ARG A 661 -10.77 11.95 -5.67
N PRO A 662 -10.24 12.56 -4.60
CA PRO A 662 -10.79 12.36 -3.28
C PRO A 662 -12.25 12.80 -3.18
N VAL A 663 -13.09 11.95 -2.62
CA VAL A 663 -14.52 12.19 -2.38
C VAL A 663 -14.89 11.74 -0.99
N ALA A 664 -15.97 12.28 -0.43
CA ALA A 664 -16.59 11.79 0.79
C ALA A 664 -17.81 10.93 0.41
N LYS A 665 -17.78 9.62 0.71
CA LYS A 665 -19.00 8.79 0.54
C LYS A 665 -19.85 8.93 1.79
N VAL A 666 -21.07 9.38 1.63
CA VAL A 666 -21.98 9.74 2.73
C VAL A 666 -23.19 8.80 2.75
N GLY A 667 -23.54 8.26 3.92
CA GLY A 667 -24.74 7.44 4.08
C GLY A 667 -26.02 8.15 3.59
N VAL A 668 -26.93 7.40 2.99
CA VAL A 668 -28.14 7.96 2.37
C VAL A 668 -29.01 8.73 3.39
N ASP A 669 -29.07 8.24 4.61
CA ASP A 669 -29.79 8.90 5.72
C ASP A 669 -29.17 10.26 6.10
N LEU A 670 -27.81 10.30 6.18
CA LEU A 670 -27.07 11.53 6.48
C LEU A 670 -27.21 12.56 5.38
N ALA A 671 -27.10 12.13 4.10
CA ALA A 671 -27.26 13.00 2.95
C ALA A 671 -28.67 13.65 2.95
N ARG A 672 -29.73 12.89 3.27
CA ARG A 672 -31.09 13.45 3.40
C ARG A 672 -31.20 14.48 4.54
N ARG A 673 -30.59 14.19 5.70
CA ARG A 673 -30.60 15.11 6.85
C ARG A 673 -29.87 16.42 6.57
N LEU A 674 -28.81 16.37 5.77
CA LEU A 674 -28.03 17.52 5.36
C LEU A 674 -28.59 18.21 4.10
N SER A 675 -29.64 17.66 3.48
CA SER A 675 -30.13 18.09 2.16
C SER A 675 -29.01 18.14 1.12
N LEU A 676 -28.08 17.17 1.19
CA LEU A 676 -26.87 17.09 0.39
C LEU A 676 -27.13 16.25 -0.86
N ALA A 677 -26.85 16.83 -2.03
CA ALA A 677 -26.84 16.12 -3.30
C ALA A 677 -25.44 15.62 -3.66
N GLY A 678 -25.39 14.61 -4.53
CA GLY A 678 -24.09 14.13 -5.04
C GLY A 678 -23.36 15.21 -5.83
N GLY A 679 -22.05 15.32 -5.61
CA GLY A 679 -21.18 16.34 -6.19
C GLY A 679 -21.12 17.66 -5.42
N GLU A 680 -22.02 17.91 -4.48
CA GLU A 680 -21.92 19.05 -3.56
C GLU A 680 -20.84 18.81 -2.51
N GLU A 681 -20.27 19.86 -1.95
CA GLU A 681 -19.22 19.75 -0.95
C GLU A 681 -19.79 19.50 0.44
N VAL A 682 -19.21 18.52 1.11
CA VAL A 682 -19.46 18.19 2.52
C VAL A 682 -18.18 18.40 3.32
N THR A 683 -18.31 19.04 4.46
CA THR A 683 -17.24 19.23 5.43
C THR A 683 -17.39 18.22 6.55
N VAL A 684 -16.34 17.43 6.77
CA VAL A 684 -16.20 16.47 7.87
C VAL A 684 -15.24 17.08 8.88
N SER A 685 -15.66 17.22 10.13
CA SER A 685 -14.90 17.94 11.17
C SER A 685 -14.83 17.19 12.49
N THR A 686 -13.77 17.48 13.22
CA THR A 686 -13.53 17.09 14.62
C THR A 686 -13.06 18.34 15.39
N ALA A 687 -12.69 18.19 16.66
CA ALA A 687 -12.03 19.28 17.40
C ALA A 687 -10.64 19.64 16.86
N THR A 688 -10.00 18.69 16.16
CA THR A 688 -8.62 18.87 15.65
C THR A 688 -8.59 19.63 14.33
N GLY A 689 -9.58 19.40 13.44
CA GLY A 689 -9.61 20.04 12.14
C GLY A 689 -10.77 19.58 11.25
N SER A 690 -10.73 19.96 9.99
CA SER A 690 -11.79 19.63 9.02
C SER A 690 -11.25 19.28 7.65
N ILE A 691 -11.99 18.44 6.93
CA ILE A 691 -11.75 18.04 5.54
C ILE A 691 -13.03 18.31 4.75
N THR A 692 -12.92 19.06 3.65
CA THR A 692 -14.05 19.35 2.74
C THR A 692 -13.81 18.65 1.41
N LEU A 693 -14.76 17.83 0.97
CA LEU A 693 -14.68 17.04 -0.26
C LEU A 693 -16.04 17.00 -0.97
N PRO A 694 -16.05 16.75 -2.28
CA PRO A 694 -17.27 16.46 -3.02
C PRO A 694 -17.94 15.20 -2.47
N ALA A 695 -19.24 15.22 -2.27
CA ALA A 695 -20.00 14.11 -1.74
C ALA A 695 -20.39 13.10 -2.83
N VAL A 696 -20.29 11.83 -2.50
CA VAL A 696 -20.93 10.69 -3.19
C VAL A 696 -21.96 10.11 -2.23
N VAL A 697 -23.24 10.10 -2.61
CA VAL A 697 -24.30 9.63 -1.74
C VAL A 697 -24.46 8.11 -1.88
N GLY A 698 -24.31 7.39 -0.77
CA GLY A 698 -24.40 5.93 -0.71
C GLY A 698 -23.03 5.22 -0.74
N GLY A 699 -23.06 3.91 -0.89
CA GLY A 699 -21.88 3.05 -0.87
C GLY A 699 -21.27 2.82 0.52
N VAL A 700 -21.83 3.41 1.56
CA VAL A 700 -21.51 3.19 2.98
C VAL A 700 -22.78 2.91 3.77
N SER A 701 -22.64 2.35 4.97
CA SER A 701 -23.79 2.11 5.85
C SER A 701 -24.44 3.43 6.30
N ASP A 702 -25.73 3.36 6.65
CA ASP A 702 -26.42 4.50 7.25
C ASP A 702 -25.69 4.98 8.52
N GLY A 703 -25.71 6.28 8.77
CA GLY A 703 -24.96 6.90 9.88
C GLY A 703 -23.45 6.98 9.67
N SER A 704 -22.93 6.67 8.48
CA SER A 704 -21.49 6.61 8.24
C SER A 704 -21.02 7.53 7.12
N VAL A 705 -19.73 7.91 7.18
CA VAL A 705 -19.01 8.61 6.12
C VAL A 705 -17.68 7.94 5.87
N TRP A 706 -17.32 7.75 4.60
CA TRP A 706 -16.00 7.28 4.18
C TRP A 706 -15.17 8.41 3.59
N LEU A 707 -13.91 8.49 4.02
CA LEU A 707 -12.89 9.38 3.45
C LEU A 707 -11.67 8.56 3.02
N PRO A 708 -10.99 8.91 1.92
CA PRO A 708 -9.70 8.31 1.58
C PRO A 708 -8.65 8.73 2.62
N GLU A 709 -7.91 7.77 3.18
CA GLU A 709 -7.08 7.96 4.38
C GLU A 709 -5.87 8.87 4.15
N CYS A 710 -5.22 8.75 2.98
CA CYS A 710 -4.01 9.49 2.66
C CYS A 710 -4.04 9.89 1.17
N SER A 711 -4.78 10.93 0.85
CA SER A 711 -4.91 11.47 -0.50
C SER A 711 -4.74 12.99 -0.49
N ALA A 712 -4.55 13.59 -1.65
CA ALA A 712 -4.45 15.04 -1.76
C ALA A 712 -5.72 15.71 -1.20
N GLY A 713 -5.58 16.56 -0.17
CA GLY A 713 -6.71 17.19 0.53
C GLY A 713 -7.46 16.28 1.51
N SER A 714 -7.01 15.04 1.73
CA SER A 714 -7.60 14.11 2.70
C SER A 714 -6.50 13.32 3.42
N THR A 715 -5.90 13.95 4.43
CA THR A 715 -4.96 13.32 5.37
C THR A 715 -5.67 13.09 6.70
N VAL A 716 -6.50 12.06 6.75
CA VAL A 716 -7.51 11.83 7.81
C VAL A 716 -6.88 11.87 9.20
N HIS A 717 -5.87 11.04 9.46
CA HIS A 717 -5.24 10.96 10.80
C HIS A 717 -4.59 12.29 11.20
N GLN A 718 -3.89 12.94 10.28
CA GLN A 718 -3.18 14.20 10.56
C GLN A 718 -4.14 15.37 10.73
N THR A 719 -5.17 15.48 9.88
CA THR A 719 -6.07 16.64 9.86
C THR A 719 -7.18 16.52 10.89
N LEU A 720 -7.78 15.33 10.99
CA LEU A 720 -8.93 15.14 11.88
C LEU A 720 -8.54 14.59 13.27
N GLY A 721 -7.32 14.06 13.43
CA GLY A 721 -6.97 13.32 14.66
C GLY A 721 -7.93 12.15 14.92
N ALA A 722 -8.48 11.58 13.86
CA ALA A 722 -9.53 10.56 13.90
C ALA A 722 -9.19 9.41 12.96
N GLY A 723 -9.78 8.25 13.20
CA GLY A 723 -9.60 7.05 12.40
C GLY A 723 -10.89 6.27 12.23
N HIS A 724 -10.78 5.04 11.77
CA HIS A 724 -11.92 4.14 11.60
C HIS A 724 -12.72 3.95 12.90
N GLY A 725 -14.04 4.10 12.83
CA GLY A 725 -14.97 4.01 13.97
C GLY A 725 -15.09 5.30 14.80
N SER A 726 -14.30 6.33 14.53
CA SER A 726 -14.42 7.62 15.23
C SER A 726 -15.70 8.35 14.88
N ARG A 727 -16.23 9.11 15.85
CA ARG A 727 -17.34 10.04 15.62
C ARG A 727 -16.84 11.32 15.02
N VAL A 728 -17.51 11.81 14.00
CA VAL A 728 -17.23 13.07 13.30
C VAL A 728 -18.51 13.85 13.06
N THR A 729 -18.39 15.14 12.82
CA THR A 729 -19.54 16.01 12.48
C THR A 729 -19.50 16.35 10.99
N LEU A 730 -20.63 16.19 10.32
CA LEU A 730 -20.84 16.57 8.93
C LEU A 730 -21.65 17.87 8.83
N THR A 731 -21.19 18.79 7.97
CA THR A 731 -21.94 20.00 7.62
C THR A 731 -21.96 20.16 6.10
N HIS A 732 -23.03 20.70 5.56
CA HIS A 732 -23.08 21.10 4.17
C HIS A 732 -22.22 22.36 3.97
N ALA A 733 -21.26 22.36 3.04
CA ALA A 733 -20.30 23.46 2.91
C ALA A 733 -20.96 24.82 2.63
N ALA A 734 -22.12 24.84 1.98
CA ALA A 734 -22.90 26.07 1.76
C ALA A 734 -23.44 26.71 3.05
N GLU A 735 -23.54 25.98 4.17
CA GLU A 735 -23.99 26.49 5.48
C GLU A 735 -22.84 27.10 6.29
N VAL A 736 -21.60 26.72 6.01
CA VAL A 736 -20.41 27.24 6.71
C VAL A 736 -20.09 28.69 6.29
N LEU A 737 -20.60 29.13 5.15
CA LEU A 737 -20.40 30.47 4.60
C LEU A 737 -21.51 31.48 5.00
N ARG A 738 -22.49 31.10 5.82
CA ARG A 738 -23.52 31.94 6.41
C ARG A 738 -23.27 32.17 7.90
#